data_df92ace9688ed8e9f6efc300ddc68873
#
_entry.id   df92ace9688ed8e9f6efc300ddc68873
#
_cell.length_a   1.000
_cell.length_b   1.000
_cell.length_c   1.000
_cell.angle_alpha   90.00
_cell.angle_beta   90.00
_cell.angle_gamma   90.00
#
_symmetry.space_group_name_H-M   'P 1'
#
loop_
_entity.id
_entity.type
_entity.pdbx_description
1 polymer ?
#
loop_
_entity_poly.entity_id
_entity_poly.type
_entity_poly.pdbx_seq_one_letter_code
_entity_poly.pdbx_strand_id
1 'polypeptide(L)'
;MRKQYMAQKFGFFLCIMIVFSSIAFSKENDSLILPKYFTESEKEAKEGGRVEKKIGGLLRLQIQLRKSYREQPTSERIKAMQRMGIKTAEIDKQLVYIHLKRKLSPSRVASLKEIGVIVHEDSWVPPLKNHPTGYVAASMPIDRLYDIARKPFIIRLETAEKVLLPKNDEAAKSIYADNVWENYGYDGAGLRIAVLDSGLDTSHKDIPTPVASKDYSNYPSLDDTIENQITEHGTHVTGSALGRGTLSNGKYKGMAYGADLIFLKVGNDSTSGASTSAISAAIRDAVDVYEANIVTMSYGGFNTYNDGSEEECQAVDYAFSKGALVFISAGNEADSGLHYSGTVTANSTTDFIKVTVENTSQASLYFYLNWFDGKGTTNNLDLSIYDADKIDLASNVSQSPEIESSRGTEAELVYFNLYVSAPATFFLKVKNNSNSEQFYHIYSYDDNATFENADPGYTVGSPATADNAIAVASYVTRPSWTDYKGENWYYTNDQTIGNISSFSSRGPRIDGTKKPDIAAPGQGIISARDKIVTWPGSEDYYVIDNDGTNDGNGPADYVLSQGTSMACPIAAGAGALLMESNSSLKGNPESVRNALFQTASNNGEQNNTDGYGHLNVLNALNYVASTTPSPLTSPTPTSSPTPGGNGFLSGTVNDQDNFPLEGVTVTITGNNFSDSIDTNEDGYYEFYDLAAGDYTLIYEKDGYQSQTRNISLDAGETLGIETITLELIEKGSISGYVVNTKGDPIESAKIKLRGIKTKISTTTFSDAEGYFEFADLDAETYVIIAKKKGYKRSSKTVILKEGEEKEVQIKLKRQR
;
A
#
# COMPACT_ATOMS: atom_id res chain seq x y z
N MET A 1 -37.93 -5.14 -12.74
CA MET A 1 -37.22 -4.02 -13.24
C MET A 1 -37.12 -2.93 -12.15
N ARG A 2 -36.46 -3.21 -11.01
CA ARG A 2 -36.24 -2.26 -9.89
C ARG A 2 -35.05 -2.71 -9.00
N LYS A 3 -34.02 -3.35 -9.57
CA LYS A 3 -32.80 -3.75 -8.85
C LYS A 3 -31.51 -3.22 -9.55
N GLN A 4 -31.62 -2.09 -10.25
CA GLN A 4 -30.52 -1.57 -11.07
C GLN A 4 -29.94 -0.22 -10.61
N TYR A 5 -30.28 0.23 -9.41
CA TYR A 5 -29.77 1.51 -8.90
C TYR A 5 -29.21 1.30 -7.51
N MET A 6 -27.91 1.27 -7.34
CA MET A 6 -27.17 1.67 -6.14
C MET A 6 -25.82 1.00 -5.95
N ALA A 7 -24.96 0.98 -6.95
CA ALA A 7 -23.56 0.63 -6.72
C ALA A 7 -22.56 1.74 -7.14
N GLN A 8 -23.04 2.97 -7.27
CA GLN A 8 -22.23 4.05 -7.85
C GLN A 8 -21.65 5.07 -6.86
N LYS A 9 -21.85 4.92 -5.55
CA LYS A 9 -21.36 5.91 -4.57
C LYS A 9 -20.86 5.25 -3.29
N PHE A 10 -19.73 4.58 -3.31
CA PHE A 10 -18.93 4.29 -2.12
C PHE A 10 -17.43 4.31 -2.48
N GLY A 11 -16.91 5.47 -2.75
CA GLY A 11 -15.67 5.98 -2.30
C GLY A 11 -16.00 7.20 -1.44
N PHE A 12 -15.79 7.07 -0.14
CA PHE A 12 -15.85 8.14 0.85
C PHE A 12 -17.17 8.89 1.08
N PHE A 13 -17.52 8.96 2.35
CA PHE A 13 -18.58 9.74 3.03
C PHE A 13 -19.99 9.15 3.05
N LEU A 14 -20.25 8.50 4.18
CA LEU A 14 -21.57 8.53 4.74
C LEU A 14 -21.55 9.38 6.01
N CYS A 15 -21.98 10.60 5.90
CA CYS A 15 -22.49 11.37 7.01
C CYS A 15 -23.93 11.75 6.71
N ILE A 16 -24.79 11.50 7.71
CA ILE A 16 -26.03 12.20 8.03
C ILE A 16 -27.37 11.50 7.82
N MET A 17 -27.94 11.21 9.01
CA MET A 17 -29.33 11.41 9.50
C MET A 17 -30.42 10.40 9.13
N ILE A 18 -30.93 9.71 10.08
CA ILE A 18 -31.83 9.86 11.29
C ILE A 18 -33.27 9.44 11.02
N VAL A 19 -33.76 8.72 12.03
CA VAL A 19 -35.07 8.77 12.75
C VAL A 19 -35.91 7.49 12.74
N PHE A 20 -35.87 6.85 13.90
CA PHE A 20 -36.90 6.09 14.65
C PHE A 20 -38.03 5.36 13.92
N SER A 21 -38.09 4.07 14.14
CA SER A 21 -39.22 3.52 14.90
C SER A 21 -38.97 2.06 15.34
N SER A 22 -39.15 1.85 16.61
CA SER A 22 -39.13 0.59 17.34
C SER A 22 -40.29 -0.33 16.92
N ILE A 23 -40.00 -1.57 16.57
CA ILE A 23 -40.93 -2.70 16.72
C ILE A 23 -40.16 -3.90 17.26
N ALA A 24 -40.63 -4.38 18.40
CA ALA A 24 -40.18 -5.58 19.08
C ALA A 24 -40.53 -6.82 18.30
N PHE A 25 -39.58 -7.74 18.13
CA PHE A 25 -39.87 -9.13 17.77
C PHE A 25 -39.33 -10.10 18.82
N SER A 26 -40.19 -11.06 19.16
CA SER A 26 -40.08 -12.08 20.17
C SER A 26 -39.04 -13.13 19.83
N LYS A 27 -38.32 -13.54 20.86
CA LYS A 27 -37.48 -14.76 20.87
C LYS A 27 -38.36 -15.98 20.61
N GLU A 28 -38.05 -16.78 19.62
CA GLU A 28 -38.28 -18.20 19.59
C GLU A 28 -36.96 -18.95 19.44
N ASN A 29 -36.71 -19.81 20.42
CA ASN A 29 -35.61 -20.74 20.43
C ASN A 29 -35.87 -21.85 19.39
N ASP A 30 -35.16 -21.86 18.30
CA ASP A 30 -35.02 -23.07 17.48
C ASP A 30 -33.64 -23.70 17.78
N SER A 31 -33.66 -24.65 18.69
CA SER A 31 -32.61 -25.64 18.84
C SER A 31 -32.46 -26.41 17.53
N LEU A 32 -31.24 -26.47 16.98
CA LEU A 32 -30.85 -27.34 15.89
C LEU A 32 -31.26 -28.77 16.20
N ILE A 33 -32.41 -29.19 15.73
CA ILE A 33 -32.82 -30.60 15.72
C ILE A 33 -32.03 -31.23 14.59
N LEU A 34 -30.86 -31.77 14.90
CA LEU A 34 -30.23 -32.76 14.02
C LEU A 34 -31.26 -33.87 13.77
N PRO A 35 -31.60 -34.17 12.51
CA PRO A 35 -32.66 -35.15 12.23
C PRO A 35 -32.35 -36.50 12.88
N LYS A 36 -33.34 -37.18 13.38
CA LYS A 36 -33.31 -38.55 14.01
C LYS A 36 -32.63 -39.63 13.13
N TYR A 37 -32.06 -39.27 12.01
CA TYR A 37 -31.43 -40.16 11.01
C TYR A 37 -30.07 -40.73 11.44
N PHE A 38 -29.43 -40.17 12.47
CA PHE A 38 -28.18 -40.75 13.02
C PHE A 38 -28.40 -42.03 13.81
N THR A 39 -29.62 -42.27 14.30
CA THR A 39 -29.91 -43.44 15.17
C THR A 39 -30.17 -44.76 14.38
N GLU A 40 -30.53 -44.69 13.10
CA GLU A 40 -30.68 -45.93 12.29
C GLU A 40 -29.32 -46.42 11.75
N SER A 41 -28.39 -45.48 11.43
CA SER A 41 -27.04 -45.85 10.98
C SER A 41 -26.22 -46.57 12.06
N GLU A 42 -26.46 -46.28 13.34
CA GLU A 42 -25.80 -46.99 14.48
C GLU A 42 -26.25 -48.45 14.62
N LYS A 43 -27.45 -48.81 14.19
CA LYS A 43 -27.95 -50.21 14.23
C LYS A 43 -27.35 -51.04 13.13
N GLU A 44 -27.23 -50.49 11.90
CA GLU A 44 -26.62 -51.20 10.77
C GLU A 44 -25.08 -51.31 10.94
N ALA A 45 -24.45 -50.38 11.62
CA ALA A 45 -22.99 -50.40 11.93
C ALA A 45 -22.61 -51.54 12.89
N LYS A 46 -23.54 -52.10 13.68
CA LYS A 46 -23.27 -53.19 14.64
C LYS A 46 -23.28 -54.57 14.03
N GLU A 47 -23.90 -54.78 12.87
CA GLU A 47 -24.05 -56.11 12.27
C GLU A 47 -23.08 -56.50 11.15
N GLY A 48 -22.26 -55.54 10.64
CA GLY A 48 -21.48 -55.74 9.39
C GLY A 48 -19.94 -55.66 9.44
N GLY A 49 -19.32 -55.71 10.59
CA GLY A 49 -17.90 -55.59 10.96
C GLY A 49 -16.79 -55.42 9.93
N ARG A 50 -16.75 -56.07 8.79
CA ARG A 50 -15.61 -55.98 7.82
C ARG A 50 -15.95 -55.17 6.56
N VAL A 51 -17.19 -55.15 6.13
CA VAL A 51 -17.65 -54.45 4.94
C VAL A 51 -17.81 -52.96 5.23
N GLU A 52 -18.33 -52.63 6.39
CA GLU A 52 -18.49 -51.27 6.93
C GLU A 52 -17.19 -50.46 6.97
N LYS A 53 -16.10 -51.11 7.34
CA LYS A 53 -14.77 -50.48 7.40
C LYS A 53 -14.21 -50.05 6.02
N LYS A 54 -14.81 -50.55 4.93
CA LYS A 54 -14.42 -50.17 3.57
C LYS A 54 -15.09 -48.93 3.05
N ILE A 55 -16.14 -48.41 3.72
CA ILE A 55 -16.97 -47.31 3.23
C ILE A 55 -16.67 -46.05 4.01
N GLY A 56 -16.23 -45.01 3.33
CA GLY A 56 -15.93 -43.70 3.94
C GLY A 56 -17.16 -43.05 4.56
N GLY A 57 -16.99 -42.38 5.70
CA GLY A 57 -18.08 -41.76 6.47
C GLY A 57 -18.85 -40.70 5.65
N LEU A 58 -18.14 -39.83 4.92
CA LEU A 58 -18.77 -38.82 4.06
C LEU A 58 -19.58 -39.45 2.93
N LEU A 59 -19.11 -40.54 2.29
CA LEU A 59 -19.82 -41.26 1.27
C LEU A 59 -21.16 -41.81 1.80
N ARG A 60 -21.18 -42.35 3.04
CA ARG A 60 -22.42 -42.83 3.66
C ARG A 60 -23.39 -41.69 3.86
N LEU A 61 -22.94 -40.58 4.39
CA LEU A 61 -23.79 -39.42 4.65
C LEU A 61 -24.41 -38.89 3.37
N GLN A 62 -23.60 -38.74 2.32
CA GLN A 62 -24.09 -38.27 1.01
C GLN A 62 -25.14 -39.20 0.40
N ILE A 63 -24.93 -40.52 0.45
CA ILE A 63 -25.92 -41.49 -0.01
C ILE A 63 -27.19 -41.44 0.82
N GLN A 64 -27.07 -41.24 2.12
CA GLN A 64 -28.24 -41.11 3.01
C GLN A 64 -29.05 -39.86 2.70
N LEU A 65 -28.41 -38.75 2.45
CA LEU A 65 -29.04 -37.49 2.04
C LEU A 65 -29.78 -37.67 0.68
N ARG A 66 -29.14 -38.32 -0.30
CA ARG A 66 -29.77 -38.62 -1.60
C ARG A 66 -31.01 -39.47 -1.43
N LYS A 67 -30.95 -40.53 -0.63
CA LYS A 67 -32.10 -41.39 -0.34
C LYS A 67 -33.22 -40.63 0.34
N SER A 68 -32.88 -39.84 1.36
CA SER A 68 -33.81 -38.99 2.09
C SER A 68 -34.52 -37.96 1.19
N TYR A 69 -33.76 -37.33 0.28
CA TYR A 69 -34.34 -36.41 -0.70
C TYR A 69 -35.25 -37.13 -1.71
N ARG A 70 -34.84 -38.31 -2.20
CA ARG A 70 -35.66 -39.12 -3.12
C ARG A 70 -37.02 -39.51 -2.51
N GLU A 71 -37.05 -39.78 -1.20
CA GLU A 71 -38.26 -40.13 -0.45
C GLU A 71 -39.16 -38.91 -0.19
N GLN A 72 -38.56 -37.79 0.17
CA GLN A 72 -39.24 -36.52 0.49
C GLN A 72 -38.45 -35.34 -0.06
N PRO A 73 -38.70 -34.84 -1.27
CA PRO A 73 -38.05 -33.71 -1.82
C PRO A 73 -38.44 -32.41 -1.09
N THR A 74 -37.46 -31.75 -0.42
CA THR A 74 -37.66 -30.42 0.17
C THR A 74 -36.51 -29.51 -0.23
N SER A 75 -36.73 -28.19 -0.14
CA SER A 75 -35.73 -27.18 -0.46
C SER A 75 -34.53 -27.24 0.50
N GLU A 76 -34.79 -27.57 1.78
CA GLU A 76 -33.75 -27.70 2.83
C GLU A 76 -32.81 -28.88 2.52
N ARG A 77 -33.37 -30.00 2.02
CA ARG A 77 -32.56 -31.16 1.63
C ARG A 77 -31.76 -30.91 0.36
N ILE A 78 -32.27 -30.14 -0.59
CA ILE A 78 -31.49 -29.70 -1.74
C ILE A 78 -30.29 -28.86 -1.27
N LYS A 79 -30.55 -27.89 -0.42
CA LYS A 79 -29.49 -27.03 0.12
C LYS A 79 -28.43 -27.83 0.90
N ALA A 80 -28.85 -28.77 1.75
CA ALA A 80 -27.93 -29.65 2.48
C ALA A 80 -27.08 -30.52 1.53
N MET A 81 -27.65 -31.00 0.45
CA MET A 81 -26.92 -31.77 -0.57
C MET A 81 -25.92 -30.88 -1.34
N GLN A 82 -26.30 -29.65 -1.74
CA GLN A 82 -25.43 -28.71 -2.45
C GLN A 82 -24.24 -28.32 -1.57
N ARG A 83 -24.43 -28.07 -0.26
CA ARG A 83 -23.34 -27.80 0.69
C ARG A 83 -22.31 -28.93 0.76
N MET A 84 -22.74 -30.16 0.56
CA MET A 84 -21.85 -31.31 0.54
C MET A 84 -21.27 -31.63 -0.83
N GLY A 85 -21.50 -30.79 -1.84
CA GLY A 85 -21.04 -31.00 -3.20
C GLY A 85 -21.78 -32.10 -3.96
N ILE A 86 -22.97 -32.48 -3.48
CA ILE A 86 -23.78 -33.53 -4.12
C ILE A 86 -24.42 -32.94 -5.37
N LYS A 87 -24.21 -33.63 -6.51
CA LYS A 87 -24.86 -33.27 -7.77
C LYS A 87 -26.33 -33.68 -7.73
N THR A 88 -27.23 -32.71 -7.67
CA THR A 88 -28.68 -32.95 -7.54
C THR A 88 -29.33 -33.39 -8.85
N ALA A 89 -28.69 -33.17 -10.01
CA ALA A 89 -29.21 -33.60 -11.31
C ALA A 89 -29.25 -35.14 -11.50
N GLU A 90 -28.41 -35.91 -10.79
CA GLU A 90 -28.33 -37.36 -10.85
C GLU A 90 -28.56 -37.99 -9.48
N ILE A 91 -29.72 -37.76 -8.90
CA ILE A 91 -30.02 -38.09 -7.49
C ILE A 91 -29.85 -39.59 -7.17
N ASP A 92 -30.08 -40.48 -8.12
CA ASP A 92 -29.97 -41.94 -7.94
C ASP A 92 -28.56 -42.49 -8.14
N LYS A 93 -27.58 -41.63 -8.45
CA LYS A 93 -26.18 -41.99 -8.66
C LYS A 93 -25.27 -41.23 -7.74
N GLN A 94 -24.13 -41.83 -7.38
CA GLN A 94 -23.05 -41.26 -6.61
C GLN A 94 -21.76 -41.48 -7.34
N LEU A 95 -20.96 -40.42 -7.50
CA LEU A 95 -19.59 -40.53 -7.97
C LEU A 95 -18.68 -40.93 -6.81
N VAL A 96 -17.86 -41.99 -7.00
CA VAL A 96 -17.03 -42.58 -5.95
C VAL A 96 -15.61 -42.84 -6.45
N TYR A 97 -14.65 -42.83 -5.53
CA TYR A 97 -13.34 -43.42 -5.74
C TYR A 97 -13.32 -44.85 -5.20
N ILE A 98 -13.00 -45.81 -6.09
CA ILE A 98 -12.77 -47.21 -5.74
C ILE A 98 -11.28 -47.43 -5.53
N HIS A 99 -10.87 -47.66 -4.29
CA HIS A 99 -9.48 -47.95 -3.95
C HIS A 99 -9.11 -49.42 -4.15
N LEU A 100 -8.02 -49.67 -4.86
CA LEU A 100 -7.59 -50.99 -5.34
C LEU A 100 -6.09 -51.20 -5.18
N LYS A 101 -5.63 -52.43 -4.99
CA LYS A 101 -4.21 -52.80 -5.04
C LYS A 101 -3.65 -52.84 -6.48
N ARG A 102 -4.47 -53.04 -7.49
CA ARG A 102 -4.09 -53.18 -8.91
C ARG A 102 -5.24 -52.64 -9.77
N LYS A 103 -4.93 -52.25 -11.01
CA LYS A 103 -5.92 -51.88 -12.01
C LYS A 103 -6.96 -53.01 -12.20
N LEU A 104 -8.21 -52.64 -12.39
CA LEU A 104 -9.27 -53.59 -12.63
C LEU A 104 -9.03 -54.36 -13.94
N SER A 105 -9.22 -55.68 -13.89
CA SER A 105 -9.27 -56.50 -15.11
C SER A 105 -10.61 -56.34 -15.83
N PRO A 106 -10.70 -56.63 -17.13
CA PRO A 106 -11.97 -56.55 -17.86
C PRO A 106 -13.10 -57.35 -17.20
N SER A 107 -12.83 -58.54 -16.62
CA SER A 107 -13.82 -59.34 -15.90
C SER A 107 -14.32 -58.64 -14.62
N ARG A 108 -13.48 -57.92 -13.92
CA ARG A 108 -13.88 -57.14 -12.72
C ARG A 108 -14.70 -55.92 -13.12
N VAL A 109 -14.33 -55.24 -14.20
CA VAL A 109 -15.11 -54.12 -14.74
C VAL A 109 -16.49 -54.63 -15.17
N ALA A 110 -16.57 -55.77 -15.87
CA ALA A 110 -17.84 -56.39 -16.23
C ALA A 110 -18.70 -56.74 -15.01
N SER A 111 -18.10 -57.29 -13.95
CA SER A 111 -18.83 -57.62 -12.70
C SER A 111 -19.33 -56.42 -11.90
N LEU A 112 -18.75 -55.23 -12.09
CA LEU A 112 -19.24 -53.96 -11.55
C LEU A 112 -20.37 -53.41 -12.46
N LYS A 113 -20.23 -53.51 -13.76
CA LYS A 113 -21.24 -53.09 -14.75
C LYS A 113 -22.54 -53.87 -14.57
N GLU A 114 -22.50 -55.18 -14.27
CA GLU A 114 -23.67 -56.01 -13.99
C GLU A 114 -24.56 -55.49 -12.85
N ILE A 115 -23.97 -54.78 -11.89
CA ILE A 115 -24.67 -54.15 -10.76
C ILE A 115 -24.90 -52.64 -10.98
N GLY A 116 -24.74 -52.18 -12.23
CA GLY A 116 -25.04 -50.80 -12.62
C GLY A 116 -23.93 -49.78 -12.37
N VAL A 117 -22.72 -50.22 -12.05
CA VAL A 117 -21.57 -49.31 -11.82
C VAL A 117 -20.87 -49.00 -13.14
N ILE A 118 -20.67 -47.73 -13.42
CA ILE A 118 -19.91 -47.25 -14.59
C ILE A 118 -18.53 -46.88 -14.10
N VAL A 119 -17.50 -47.65 -14.49
CA VAL A 119 -16.08 -47.35 -14.13
C VAL A 119 -15.48 -46.41 -15.16
N HIS A 120 -14.88 -45.31 -14.73
CA HIS A 120 -14.15 -44.37 -15.57
C HIS A 120 -12.68 -44.84 -15.65
N GLU A 121 -12.37 -45.80 -16.52
CA GLU A 121 -11.09 -46.51 -16.59
C GLU A 121 -9.87 -45.60 -16.87
N ASP A 122 -10.12 -44.48 -17.54
CA ASP A 122 -9.17 -43.41 -17.81
C ASP A 122 -8.72 -42.63 -16.54
N SER A 123 -9.52 -42.67 -15.50
CA SER A 123 -9.22 -42.05 -14.20
C SER A 123 -8.33 -42.91 -13.29
N TRP A 124 -7.79 -44.02 -13.76
CA TRP A 124 -6.94 -44.89 -12.91
C TRP A 124 -5.65 -44.23 -12.48
N VAL A 125 -5.47 -44.09 -11.17
CA VAL A 125 -4.21 -43.69 -10.53
C VAL A 125 -3.59 -44.92 -9.84
N PRO A 126 -2.38 -45.35 -10.20
CA PRO A 126 -1.74 -46.53 -9.61
C PRO A 126 -1.29 -46.26 -8.15
N PRO A 127 -1.03 -47.34 -7.36
CA PRO A 127 -0.34 -47.18 -6.07
C PRO A 127 1.00 -46.49 -6.22
N LEU A 128 1.30 -45.52 -5.34
CA LEU A 128 2.55 -44.76 -5.27
C LEU A 128 3.30 -45.11 -3.97
N LYS A 129 4.59 -44.74 -3.91
CA LYS A 129 5.52 -45.15 -2.83
C LYS A 129 4.95 -45.07 -1.41
N ASN A 130 4.19 -44.00 -1.10
CA ASN A 130 3.59 -43.80 0.22
C ASN A 130 2.07 -44.05 0.24
N HIS A 131 1.49 -44.49 -0.88
CA HIS A 131 0.07 -44.80 -1.04
C HIS A 131 -0.06 -46.28 -1.47
N PRO A 132 -0.38 -47.20 -0.54
CA PRO A 132 -0.39 -48.64 -0.82
C PRO A 132 -1.53 -49.08 -1.72
N THR A 133 -2.47 -48.21 -2.02
CA THR A 133 -3.61 -48.41 -2.93
C THR A 133 -3.67 -47.35 -4.01
N GLY A 134 -3.91 -47.73 -5.26
CA GLY A 134 -4.37 -46.80 -6.29
C GLY A 134 -5.90 -46.68 -6.22
N TYR A 135 -6.50 -45.84 -7.08
CA TYR A 135 -7.94 -45.64 -7.16
C TYR A 135 -8.39 -45.40 -8.59
N VAL A 136 -9.67 -45.64 -8.81
CA VAL A 136 -10.38 -45.29 -10.05
C VAL A 136 -11.72 -44.66 -9.72
N ALA A 137 -12.12 -43.61 -10.46
CA ALA A 137 -13.43 -43.03 -10.30
C ALA A 137 -14.52 -43.94 -10.93
N ALA A 138 -15.69 -43.96 -10.33
CA ALA A 138 -16.82 -44.70 -10.85
C ALA A 138 -18.16 -44.04 -10.44
N SER A 139 -19.14 -44.05 -11.36
CA SER A 139 -20.51 -43.67 -11.04
C SER A 139 -21.29 -44.93 -10.60
N MET A 140 -21.83 -44.90 -9.40
CA MET A 140 -22.57 -46.04 -8.85
C MET A 140 -24.03 -45.69 -8.50
N PRO A 141 -24.99 -46.62 -8.65
CA PRO A 141 -26.32 -46.45 -8.07
C PRO A 141 -26.26 -46.39 -6.54
N ILE A 142 -26.98 -45.45 -5.92
CA ILE A 142 -26.94 -45.24 -4.45
C ILE A 142 -27.38 -46.47 -3.64
N ASP A 143 -28.20 -47.30 -4.21
CA ASP A 143 -28.70 -48.52 -3.56
C ASP A 143 -27.73 -49.72 -3.65
N ARG A 144 -26.61 -49.58 -4.37
CA ARG A 144 -25.60 -50.62 -4.59
C ARG A 144 -24.31 -50.49 -3.76
N LEU A 145 -24.27 -49.56 -2.82
CA LEU A 145 -23.08 -49.28 -2.00
C LEU A 145 -22.50 -50.54 -1.36
N TYR A 146 -23.36 -51.34 -0.69
CA TYR A 146 -22.91 -52.51 0.02
C TYR A 146 -22.56 -53.67 -0.91
N ASP A 147 -23.25 -53.83 -2.07
CA ASP A 147 -22.92 -54.84 -3.05
C ASP A 147 -21.53 -54.63 -3.66
N ILE A 148 -21.15 -53.36 -3.82
CA ILE A 148 -19.82 -52.96 -4.30
C ILE A 148 -18.80 -53.20 -3.20
N ALA A 149 -19.04 -52.75 -1.96
CA ALA A 149 -18.13 -52.89 -0.82
C ALA A 149 -17.84 -54.38 -0.47
N ARG A 150 -18.78 -55.29 -0.71
CA ARG A 150 -18.61 -56.76 -0.52
C ARG A 150 -17.66 -57.39 -1.53
N LYS A 151 -17.38 -56.75 -2.70
CA LYS A 151 -16.44 -57.29 -3.68
C LYS A 151 -15.02 -57.44 -3.04
N PRO A 152 -14.38 -58.62 -3.12
CA PRO A 152 -13.13 -58.86 -2.36
C PRO A 152 -11.95 -58.08 -2.90
N PHE A 153 -11.97 -57.61 -4.11
CA PHE A 153 -10.91 -56.82 -4.73
C PHE A 153 -11.00 -55.34 -4.41
N ILE A 154 -12.11 -54.85 -3.81
CA ILE A 154 -12.27 -53.47 -3.35
C ILE A 154 -11.73 -53.34 -1.92
N ILE A 155 -10.83 -52.38 -1.73
CA ILE A 155 -10.19 -52.12 -0.45
C ILE A 155 -10.96 -51.07 0.33
N ARG A 156 -11.36 -49.97 -0.36
CA ARG A 156 -12.07 -48.83 0.22
C ARG A 156 -12.90 -48.12 -0.84
N LEU A 157 -14.01 -47.55 -0.43
CA LEU A 157 -14.87 -46.67 -1.22
C LEU A 157 -14.91 -45.31 -0.54
N GLU A 158 -14.62 -44.27 -1.29
CA GLU A 158 -14.69 -42.85 -0.86
C GLU A 158 -15.55 -42.08 -1.82
N THR A 159 -16.13 -40.97 -1.36
CA THR A 159 -16.83 -40.09 -2.28
C THR A 159 -15.83 -39.35 -3.17
N ALA A 160 -16.18 -39.25 -4.48
CA ALA A 160 -15.49 -38.35 -5.40
C ALA A 160 -16.22 -36.99 -5.56
N GLU A 161 -17.32 -36.79 -4.81
CA GLU A 161 -18.10 -35.57 -4.74
C GLU A 161 -17.68 -34.77 -3.46
N LYS A 162 -16.40 -34.50 -3.29
CA LYS A 162 -15.89 -33.59 -2.28
C LYS A 162 -15.78 -32.20 -2.91
N VAL A 163 -16.32 -31.21 -2.24
CA VAL A 163 -16.03 -29.82 -2.53
C VAL A 163 -14.80 -29.44 -1.69
N LEU A 164 -13.70 -29.20 -2.35
CA LEU A 164 -12.59 -28.46 -1.77
C LEU A 164 -12.95 -26.99 -1.91
N LEU A 165 -13.37 -26.38 -0.82
CA LEU A 165 -13.59 -24.93 -0.80
C LEU A 165 -12.24 -24.24 -0.96
N PRO A 166 -12.14 -23.20 -1.83
CA PRO A 166 -10.94 -22.41 -1.94
C PRO A 166 -10.60 -21.84 -0.55
N LYS A 167 -9.38 -22.04 -0.12
CA LYS A 167 -8.85 -21.40 1.07
C LYS A 167 -8.49 -19.98 0.71
N ASN A 168 -8.85 -19.08 1.58
CA ASN A 168 -8.72 -17.67 1.50
C ASN A 168 -8.93 -17.11 0.11
N ASP A 169 -9.98 -16.50 0.05
CA ASP A 169 -10.58 -15.76 -1.00
C ASP A 169 -9.58 -15.34 -2.11
N GLU A 170 -10.06 -14.84 -3.17
CA GLU A 170 -9.33 -14.55 -4.39
C GLU A 170 -8.06 -13.69 -4.16
N ALA A 171 -8.00 -12.87 -3.08
CA ALA A 171 -6.88 -12.00 -2.78
C ALA A 171 -5.55 -12.74 -2.57
N ALA A 172 -5.52 -13.77 -1.71
CA ALA A 172 -4.28 -14.51 -1.44
C ALA A 172 -3.75 -15.26 -2.67
N LYS A 173 -4.67 -15.79 -3.48
CA LYS A 173 -4.32 -16.46 -4.75
C LYS A 173 -3.73 -15.49 -5.76
N SER A 174 -4.31 -14.29 -5.84
CA SER A 174 -3.89 -13.28 -6.83
C SER A 174 -2.45 -12.82 -6.62
N ILE A 175 -1.96 -12.84 -5.38
CA ILE A 175 -0.57 -12.50 -5.04
C ILE A 175 0.30 -13.70 -4.71
N TYR A 176 -0.23 -14.94 -4.81
CA TYR A 176 0.44 -16.21 -4.49
C TYR A 176 0.84 -16.38 -3.02
N ALA A 177 0.14 -15.72 -2.09
CA ALA A 177 0.38 -15.88 -0.66
C ALA A 177 -0.05 -17.28 -0.17
N ASP A 178 -1.10 -17.85 -0.73
CA ASP A 178 -1.54 -19.22 -0.48
C ASP A 178 -0.43 -20.25 -0.81
N ASN A 179 0.29 -20.05 -1.91
CA ASN A 179 1.45 -20.88 -2.25
C ASN A 179 2.60 -20.76 -1.23
N VAL A 180 2.82 -19.55 -0.70
CA VAL A 180 3.84 -19.32 0.33
C VAL A 180 3.46 -20.03 1.63
N TRP A 181 2.19 -19.94 2.07
CA TRP A 181 1.70 -20.63 3.26
C TRP A 181 1.81 -22.17 3.14
N GLU A 182 1.41 -22.72 1.97
CA GLU A 182 1.33 -24.16 1.77
C GLU A 182 2.69 -24.81 1.52
N ASN A 183 3.57 -24.15 0.78
CA ASN A 183 4.83 -24.74 0.35
C ASN A 183 5.99 -24.42 1.28
N TYR A 184 5.96 -23.27 1.98
CA TYR A 184 7.08 -22.80 2.81
C TYR A 184 6.71 -22.71 4.29
N GLY A 185 5.41 -22.62 4.62
CA GLY A 185 4.91 -22.52 5.99
C GLY A 185 5.08 -21.12 6.61
N TYR A 186 5.40 -20.10 5.81
CA TYR A 186 5.50 -18.73 6.29
C TYR A 186 4.11 -18.13 6.46
N ASP A 187 3.88 -17.50 7.61
CA ASP A 187 2.60 -16.87 7.97
C ASP A 187 2.77 -15.49 8.62
N GLY A 188 3.97 -14.95 8.63
CA GLY A 188 4.35 -13.69 9.24
C GLY A 188 4.86 -13.83 10.67
N ALA A 189 5.08 -15.05 11.16
CA ALA A 189 5.50 -15.31 12.54
C ALA A 189 6.80 -14.56 12.90
N GLY A 190 6.81 -13.98 14.12
CA GLY A 190 7.95 -13.24 14.65
C GLY A 190 8.16 -11.85 14.04
N LEU A 191 7.17 -11.34 13.31
CA LEU A 191 7.15 -9.96 12.82
C LEU A 191 6.04 -9.17 13.49
N ARG A 192 6.22 -7.87 13.62
CA ARG A 192 5.25 -6.91 14.15
C ARG A 192 4.74 -6.02 13.04
N ILE A 193 3.42 -6.02 12.83
CA ILE A 193 2.76 -5.12 11.88
C ILE A 193 1.98 -4.08 12.66
N ALA A 194 2.32 -2.80 12.47
CA ALA A 194 1.55 -1.68 12.99
C ALA A 194 0.47 -1.31 11.97
N VAL A 195 -0.79 -1.42 12.39
CA VAL A 195 -1.96 -0.96 11.65
C VAL A 195 -2.39 0.39 12.21
N LEU A 196 -2.40 1.41 11.37
CA LEU A 196 -2.86 2.76 11.70
C LEU A 196 -4.23 2.96 11.04
N ASP A 197 -5.30 3.02 11.86
CA ASP A 197 -6.65 3.08 11.30
C ASP A 197 -7.69 3.73 12.25
N SER A 198 -8.99 3.66 11.88
CA SER A 198 -10.09 4.33 12.57
C SER A 198 -10.44 3.70 13.93
N GLY A 199 -10.49 2.38 14.02
CA GLY A 199 -10.84 1.63 15.21
C GLY A 199 -10.73 0.12 14.99
N LEU A 200 -10.90 -0.67 16.05
CA LEU A 200 -10.69 -2.11 16.05
C LEU A 200 -11.67 -2.84 16.93
N ASP A 201 -12.50 -3.73 16.39
CA ASP A 201 -13.28 -4.69 17.18
C ASP A 201 -12.36 -5.77 17.77
N THR A 202 -11.85 -5.52 18.96
CA THR A 202 -11.00 -6.49 19.69
C THR A 202 -11.78 -7.73 20.16
N SER A 203 -13.11 -7.74 20.06
CA SER A 203 -13.95 -8.89 20.38
C SER A 203 -14.09 -9.90 19.24
N HIS A 204 -13.75 -9.48 18.01
CA HIS A 204 -13.79 -10.34 16.83
C HIS A 204 -12.72 -11.43 16.91
N LYS A 205 -13.09 -12.71 16.85
CA LYS A 205 -12.18 -13.85 17.09
C LYS A 205 -11.08 -14.04 16.06
N ASP A 206 -11.23 -13.45 14.90
CA ASP A 206 -10.19 -13.47 13.86
C ASP A 206 -9.15 -12.38 14.06
N ILE A 207 -9.50 -11.33 14.78
CA ILE A 207 -8.57 -10.26 15.09
C ILE A 207 -7.62 -10.73 16.19
N PRO A 208 -6.29 -10.73 15.95
CA PRO A 208 -5.34 -11.03 17.01
C PRO A 208 -5.38 -9.97 18.10
N THR A 209 -5.23 -10.41 19.36
CA THR A 209 -5.07 -9.45 20.46
C THR A 209 -3.83 -8.60 20.20
N PRO A 210 -3.93 -7.24 20.15
CA PRO A 210 -2.77 -6.40 19.93
C PRO A 210 -1.70 -6.62 21.02
N VAL A 211 -0.44 -6.79 20.63
CA VAL A 211 0.70 -6.81 21.56
C VAL A 211 0.97 -5.42 22.13
N ALA A 212 0.58 -4.39 21.39
CA ALA A 212 0.57 -2.99 21.82
C ALA A 212 -0.55 -2.25 21.10
N SER A 213 -1.08 -1.20 21.75
CA SER A 213 -2.08 -0.32 21.16
C SER A 213 -2.02 1.05 21.80
N LYS A 214 -2.38 2.08 21.01
CA LYS A 214 -2.50 3.46 21.49
C LYS A 214 -3.51 4.22 20.64
N ASP A 215 -4.24 5.13 21.29
CA ASP A 215 -5.16 6.06 20.66
C ASP A 215 -4.51 7.44 20.51
N TYR A 216 -4.51 7.98 19.31
CA TYR A 216 -4.06 9.32 18.96
C TYR A 216 -5.22 10.23 18.55
N SER A 217 -6.44 9.69 18.50
CA SER A 217 -7.64 10.42 18.07
C SER A 217 -8.30 11.23 19.16
N ASN A 218 -7.87 11.11 20.43
CA ASN A 218 -8.47 11.65 21.64
C ASN A 218 -9.85 11.04 22.02
N TYR A 219 -10.16 9.86 21.51
CA TYR A 219 -11.32 9.05 21.89
C TYR A 219 -10.84 7.87 22.76
N PRO A 220 -11.41 7.64 23.95
CA PRO A 220 -10.81 6.73 24.94
C PRO A 220 -10.95 5.24 24.66
N SER A 221 -11.54 4.84 23.55
CA SER A 221 -11.74 3.46 23.16
C SER A 221 -10.96 3.10 21.90
N LEU A 222 -10.33 1.93 21.86
CA LEU A 222 -9.74 1.39 20.64
C LEU A 222 -10.80 1.03 19.61
N ASP A 223 -11.99 0.63 20.10
CA ASP A 223 -13.12 0.28 19.28
C ASP A 223 -13.88 1.55 18.87
N ASP A 224 -14.50 1.55 17.69
CA ASP A 224 -15.40 2.58 17.21
C ASP A 224 -16.72 2.46 17.98
N THR A 225 -16.84 3.13 19.14
CA THR A 225 -17.93 2.91 20.10
C THR A 225 -19.12 3.84 19.96
N ILE A 226 -19.17 4.71 18.98
CA ILE A 226 -20.30 5.63 18.82
C ILE A 226 -21.45 4.93 18.09
N GLU A 227 -22.57 4.76 18.83
CA GLU A 227 -23.86 4.26 18.33
C GLU A 227 -24.37 5.05 17.13
N ASN A 228 -23.96 4.91 15.98
CA ASN A 228 -24.44 5.47 14.69
C ASN A 228 -23.32 5.62 13.69
N GLN A 229 -22.17 4.97 13.88
CA GLN A 229 -21.08 5.13 12.93
C GLN A 229 -20.73 3.82 12.24
N ILE A 230 -20.60 3.95 10.97
CA ILE A 230 -20.37 2.93 9.96
C ILE A 230 -18.87 2.82 9.71
N THR A 231 -18.08 2.61 10.73
CA THR A 231 -16.64 2.45 10.51
C THR A 231 -16.15 1.12 11.05
N GLU A 232 -16.33 0.10 10.24
CA GLU A 232 -15.64 -1.18 10.41
C GLU A 232 -14.28 -1.19 9.69
N HIS A 233 -13.81 -0.03 9.23
CA HIS A 233 -12.67 0.08 8.32
C HIS A 233 -11.41 -0.51 8.95
N GLY A 234 -11.02 -0.12 10.15
CA GLY A 234 -9.82 -0.62 10.80
C GLY A 234 -9.89 -2.12 11.15
N THR A 235 -11.07 -2.63 11.48
CA THR A 235 -11.30 -4.07 11.71
C THR A 235 -11.12 -4.84 10.41
N HIS A 236 -11.67 -4.35 9.29
CA HIS A 236 -11.54 -4.95 7.97
C HIS A 236 -10.08 -4.94 7.48
N VAL A 237 -9.39 -3.81 7.59
CA VAL A 237 -7.97 -3.62 7.24
C VAL A 237 -7.08 -4.57 8.04
N THR A 238 -7.28 -4.61 9.37
CA THR A 238 -6.53 -5.52 10.25
C THR A 238 -6.78 -6.99 9.87
N GLY A 239 -8.03 -7.36 9.62
CA GLY A 239 -8.40 -8.69 9.18
C GLY A 239 -7.73 -9.08 7.85
N SER A 240 -7.62 -8.16 6.91
CA SER A 240 -6.96 -8.35 5.61
C SER A 240 -5.45 -8.58 5.74
N ALA A 241 -4.79 -7.90 6.67
CA ALA A 241 -3.36 -8.08 6.93
C ALA A 241 -3.06 -9.32 7.79
N LEU A 242 -3.78 -9.49 8.94
CA LEU A 242 -3.39 -10.41 10.03
C LEU A 242 -4.53 -11.31 10.53
N GLY A 243 -5.74 -11.25 9.96
CA GLY A 243 -6.89 -12.04 10.43
C GLY A 243 -6.58 -13.52 10.53
N ARG A 244 -6.93 -14.15 11.67
CA ARG A 244 -6.63 -15.57 11.93
C ARG A 244 -7.49 -16.55 11.12
N GLY A 245 -8.62 -16.10 10.56
CA GLY A 245 -9.57 -16.93 9.83
C GLY A 245 -10.28 -17.98 10.70
N THR A 246 -10.28 -17.80 12.00
CA THR A 246 -10.82 -18.80 12.97
C THR A 246 -12.30 -19.07 12.75
N LEU A 247 -13.07 -18.01 12.51
CA LEU A 247 -14.52 -18.09 12.33
C LEU A 247 -14.92 -18.68 10.96
N SER A 248 -14.06 -18.57 9.96
CA SER A 248 -14.29 -19.06 8.59
C SER A 248 -13.56 -20.38 8.30
N ASN A 249 -13.04 -21.05 9.31
CA ASN A 249 -12.24 -22.27 9.15
C ASN A 249 -11.04 -22.07 8.20
N GLY A 250 -10.41 -20.90 8.26
CA GLY A 250 -9.23 -20.51 7.48
C GLY A 250 -9.55 -19.93 6.10
N LYS A 251 -10.83 -19.73 5.76
CA LYS A 251 -11.22 -19.22 4.44
C LYS A 251 -10.86 -17.75 4.26
N TYR A 252 -11.14 -16.91 5.26
CA TYR A 252 -10.93 -15.46 5.19
C TYR A 252 -9.82 -14.98 6.14
N LYS A 253 -8.69 -15.68 6.16
CA LYS A 253 -7.53 -15.26 6.95
C LYS A 253 -6.71 -14.21 6.23
N GLY A 254 -6.06 -13.32 6.98
CA GLY A 254 -5.16 -12.30 6.47
C GLY A 254 -3.86 -12.87 5.90
N MET A 255 -3.14 -12.05 5.14
CA MET A 255 -1.92 -12.50 4.43
C MET A 255 -0.83 -12.97 5.40
N ALA A 256 -0.62 -12.27 6.51
CA ALA A 256 0.37 -12.57 7.55
C ALA A 256 -0.32 -12.96 8.87
N TYR A 257 -1.17 -13.98 8.83
CA TYR A 257 -2.00 -14.38 9.96
C TYR A 257 -1.22 -14.87 11.19
N GLY A 258 0.06 -15.11 11.11
CA GLY A 258 0.97 -15.45 12.21
C GLY A 258 1.65 -14.26 12.87
N ALA A 259 1.62 -13.06 12.26
CA ALA A 259 2.28 -11.87 12.77
C ALA A 259 1.63 -11.30 14.04
N ASP A 260 2.41 -10.52 14.80
CA ASP A 260 1.94 -9.76 15.96
C ASP A 260 1.34 -8.42 15.52
N LEU A 261 0.19 -8.07 16.09
CA LEU A 261 -0.52 -6.82 15.82
C LEU A 261 -0.09 -5.71 16.78
N ILE A 262 0.30 -4.57 16.23
CA ILE A 262 0.31 -3.27 16.91
C ILE A 262 -0.85 -2.47 16.32
N PHE A 263 -1.78 -1.98 17.14
CA PHE A 263 -2.90 -1.17 16.63
C PHE A 263 -2.82 0.26 17.15
N LEU A 264 -2.70 1.22 16.23
CA LEU A 264 -2.57 2.64 16.54
C LEU A 264 -3.77 3.38 15.93
N LYS A 265 -4.74 3.71 16.79
CA LYS A 265 -5.94 4.41 16.38
C LYS A 265 -5.61 5.87 16.07
N VAL A 266 -5.78 6.28 14.83
CA VAL A 266 -5.57 7.66 14.37
C VAL A 266 -6.87 8.35 13.96
N GLY A 267 -7.89 7.58 13.56
CA GLY A 267 -9.17 8.07 13.11
C GLY A 267 -10.10 8.48 14.26
N ASN A 268 -10.83 9.53 14.01
CA ASN A 268 -11.83 10.08 14.93
C ASN A 268 -13.15 9.32 14.79
N ASP A 269 -13.75 8.86 15.90
CA ASP A 269 -14.99 8.07 15.89
C ASP A 269 -16.17 8.82 15.25
N SER A 270 -16.17 10.15 15.21
CA SER A 270 -17.28 10.92 14.68
C SER A 270 -17.20 11.20 13.18
N THR A 271 -16.01 11.21 12.60
CA THR A 271 -15.77 11.55 11.19
C THR A 271 -14.94 10.54 10.44
N SER A 272 -14.38 9.54 11.12
CA SER A 272 -13.33 8.63 10.64
C SER A 272 -12.06 9.34 10.15
N GLY A 273 -12.05 10.67 10.10
CA GLY A 273 -10.90 11.47 9.68
C GLY A 273 -9.75 11.41 10.69
N ALA A 274 -8.50 11.42 10.20
CA ALA A 274 -7.29 11.46 11.00
C ALA A 274 -6.55 12.78 10.77
N SER A 275 -6.04 13.41 11.84
CA SER A 275 -5.20 14.59 11.69
C SER A 275 -3.77 14.18 11.27
N THR A 276 -3.10 15.00 10.45
CA THR A 276 -1.71 14.77 10.04
C THR A 276 -0.77 14.66 11.24
N SER A 277 -1.04 15.38 12.32
CA SER A 277 -0.26 15.29 13.57
C SER A 277 -0.44 13.95 14.28
N ALA A 278 -1.66 13.36 14.29
CA ALA A 278 -1.91 12.04 14.84
C ALA A 278 -1.21 10.96 14.00
N ILE A 279 -1.31 11.07 12.68
CA ILE A 279 -0.64 10.17 11.72
C ILE A 279 0.88 10.21 11.94
N SER A 280 1.49 11.39 11.91
CA SER A 280 2.95 11.55 12.08
C SER A 280 3.44 11.04 13.44
N ALA A 281 2.67 11.25 14.52
CA ALA A 281 3.00 10.73 15.84
C ALA A 281 2.89 9.21 15.89
N ALA A 282 1.83 8.63 15.31
CA ALA A 282 1.61 7.19 15.29
C ALA A 282 2.69 6.45 14.46
N ILE A 283 3.07 6.99 13.30
CA ILE A 283 4.14 6.42 12.45
C ILE A 283 5.46 6.37 13.22
N ARG A 284 5.85 7.48 13.89
CA ARG A 284 7.10 7.52 14.68
C ARG A 284 7.05 6.57 15.87
N ASP A 285 5.96 6.57 16.64
CA ASP A 285 5.84 5.66 17.78
C ASP A 285 5.80 4.18 17.33
N ALA A 286 5.28 3.87 16.14
CA ALA A 286 5.30 2.52 15.60
C ALA A 286 6.72 1.94 15.55
N VAL A 287 7.70 2.74 15.16
CA VAL A 287 9.11 2.30 15.05
C VAL A 287 9.93 2.57 16.31
N ASP A 288 9.79 3.73 16.93
CA ASP A 288 10.63 4.12 18.09
C ASP A 288 10.20 3.46 19.42
N VAL A 289 8.90 3.18 19.57
CA VAL A 289 8.32 2.68 20.83
C VAL A 289 7.90 1.22 20.72
N TYR A 290 7.27 0.86 19.59
CA TYR A 290 6.67 -0.48 19.43
C TYR A 290 7.48 -1.42 18.55
N GLU A 291 8.59 -0.94 17.96
CA GLU A 291 9.53 -1.75 17.16
C GLU A 291 8.82 -2.51 16.03
N ALA A 292 7.92 -1.83 15.32
CA ALA A 292 7.24 -2.39 14.17
C ALA A 292 8.22 -2.68 13.03
N ASN A 293 8.11 -3.83 12.42
CA ASN A 293 8.86 -4.17 11.21
C ASN A 293 8.15 -3.63 9.96
N ILE A 294 6.83 -3.50 10.03
CA ILE A 294 5.98 -3.03 8.95
C ILE A 294 4.95 -2.08 9.54
N VAL A 295 4.73 -0.98 8.85
CA VAL A 295 3.62 -0.05 9.09
C VAL A 295 2.66 -0.14 7.90
N THR A 296 1.37 -0.29 8.14
CA THR A 296 0.33 -0.23 7.11
C THR A 296 -0.70 0.80 7.50
N MET A 297 -1.02 1.68 6.55
CA MET A 297 -1.97 2.76 6.79
C MET A 297 -2.88 2.97 5.58
N SER A 298 -4.18 2.86 5.82
CA SER A 298 -5.21 3.02 4.81
C SER A 298 -5.87 4.39 4.88
N TYR A 299 -5.06 5.42 5.04
CA TYR A 299 -5.43 6.83 5.07
C TYR A 299 -4.62 7.62 4.06
N GLY A 300 -5.23 8.60 3.44
CA GLY A 300 -4.60 9.54 2.53
C GLY A 300 -5.60 10.56 1.99
N GLY A 301 -5.09 11.57 1.32
CA GLY A 301 -5.90 12.59 0.67
C GLY A 301 -5.02 13.66 0.05
N PHE A 302 -5.65 14.58 -0.68
CA PHE A 302 -4.95 15.74 -1.18
C PHE A 302 -4.51 16.62 -0.02
N ASN A 303 -3.31 17.14 -0.08
CA ASN A 303 -2.75 18.05 0.89
C ASN A 303 -2.29 19.34 0.20
N THR A 304 -1.51 20.17 0.90
CA THR A 304 -1.12 21.48 0.40
C THR A 304 -0.29 21.40 -0.88
N TYR A 305 0.70 20.48 -0.92
CA TYR A 305 1.68 20.42 -2.01
C TYR A 305 1.56 19.17 -2.89
N ASN A 306 1.19 18.04 -2.31
CA ASN A 306 1.11 16.73 -2.97
C ASN A 306 2.41 16.33 -3.70
N ASP A 307 3.56 16.74 -3.18
CA ASP A 307 4.90 16.47 -3.72
C ASP A 307 5.77 15.61 -2.78
N GLY A 308 5.22 15.16 -1.66
CA GLY A 308 5.90 14.33 -0.68
C GLY A 308 6.76 15.12 0.32
N SER A 309 6.60 16.45 0.40
CA SER A 309 7.30 17.29 1.36
C SER A 309 6.55 17.52 2.67
N GLU A 310 5.33 17.04 2.76
CA GLU A 310 4.47 17.21 3.93
C GLU A 310 5.02 16.45 5.16
N GLU A 311 4.65 16.90 6.37
CA GLU A 311 5.20 16.39 7.64
C GLU A 311 4.89 14.90 7.86
N GLU A 312 3.72 14.41 7.42
CA GLU A 312 3.38 12.99 7.47
C GLU A 312 4.18 12.16 6.46
N CYS A 313 4.57 12.73 5.32
CA CYS A 313 5.51 12.11 4.39
C CYS A 313 6.90 11.98 5.00
N GLN A 314 7.38 13.02 5.68
CA GLN A 314 8.65 12.96 6.40
C GLN A 314 8.64 11.92 7.52
N ALA A 315 7.48 11.70 8.19
CA ALA A 315 7.34 10.65 9.19
C ALA A 315 7.42 9.24 8.56
N VAL A 316 6.90 9.06 7.35
CA VAL A 316 7.04 7.81 6.57
C VAL A 316 8.51 7.55 6.24
N ASP A 317 9.22 8.54 5.69
CA ASP A 317 10.63 8.44 5.36
C ASP A 317 11.48 8.17 6.61
N TYR A 318 11.14 8.80 7.74
CA TYR A 318 11.74 8.50 9.02
C TYR A 318 11.55 7.04 9.45
N ALA A 319 10.34 6.49 9.36
CA ALA A 319 10.08 5.10 9.73
C ALA A 319 10.86 4.13 8.84
N PHE A 320 10.96 4.41 7.55
CA PHE A 320 11.78 3.65 6.62
C PHE A 320 13.26 3.69 7.01
N SER A 321 13.80 4.85 7.38
CA SER A 321 15.19 5.00 7.87
C SER A 321 15.49 4.23 9.17
N LYS A 322 14.43 3.91 9.94
CA LYS A 322 14.52 3.05 11.14
C LYS A 322 14.42 1.55 10.83
N GLY A 323 14.32 1.18 9.57
CA GLY A 323 14.30 -0.21 9.12
C GLY A 323 12.90 -0.83 9.00
N ALA A 324 11.85 -0.02 9.02
CA ALA A 324 10.47 -0.48 8.83
C ALA A 324 10.00 -0.24 7.39
N LEU A 325 9.31 -1.21 6.78
CA LEU A 325 8.54 -0.97 5.56
C LEU A 325 7.27 -0.19 5.86
N VAL A 326 6.92 0.77 5.02
CA VAL A 326 5.71 1.57 5.18
C VAL A 326 4.83 1.44 3.95
N PHE A 327 3.70 0.77 4.08
CA PHE A 327 2.69 0.62 3.03
C PHE A 327 1.57 1.63 3.25
N ILE A 328 1.25 2.40 2.22
CA ILE A 328 0.20 3.42 2.25
C ILE A 328 -0.75 3.19 1.08
N SER A 329 -2.06 3.31 1.32
CA SER A 329 -3.05 3.29 0.24
C SER A 329 -2.84 4.45 -0.72
N ALA A 330 -2.82 4.20 -2.04
CA ALA A 330 -2.56 5.24 -3.03
C ALA A 330 -3.65 6.32 -3.10
N GLY A 331 -4.87 5.99 -2.66
CA GLY A 331 -6.07 6.83 -2.74
C GLY A 331 -7.12 6.28 -3.69
N ASN A 332 -8.34 6.85 -3.63
CA ASN A 332 -9.50 6.39 -4.41
C ASN A 332 -10.07 7.52 -5.29
N GLU A 333 -9.23 8.44 -5.73
CA GLU A 333 -9.64 9.72 -6.30
C GLU A 333 -9.56 9.78 -7.84
N ALA A 334 -9.09 8.71 -8.54
CA ALA A 334 -8.90 8.77 -9.99
C ALA A 334 -10.21 9.01 -10.79
N ASP A 335 -11.35 8.50 -10.33
CA ASP A 335 -12.66 8.72 -10.95
C ASP A 335 -13.59 9.64 -10.14
N SER A 336 -13.07 10.29 -9.09
CA SER A 336 -13.84 11.16 -8.22
C SER A 336 -14.21 12.51 -8.83
N GLY A 337 -13.45 12.95 -9.82
CA GLY A 337 -13.64 14.29 -10.42
C GLY A 337 -13.05 15.44 -9.60
N LEU A 338 -12.20 15.17 -8.62
CA LEU A 338 -11.68 16.17 -7.67
C LEU A 338 -10.37 16.84 -8.12
N HIS A 339 -9.77 16.40 -9.20
CA HIS A 339 -8.53 16.96 -9.73
C HIS A 339 -8.69 17.43 -11.18
N TYR A 340 -8.10 18.58 -11.49
CA TYR A 340 -7.99 19.11 -12.85
C TYR A 340 -6.56 19.61 -13.10
N SER A 341 -6.02 19.33 -14.27
CA SER A 341 -4.72 19.85 -14.68
C SER A 341 -4.80 20.56 -16.02
N GLY A 342 -3.86 21.47 -16.28
CA GLY A 342 -3.80 22.23 -17.53
C GLY A 342 -2.54 23.05 -17.66
N THR A 343 -2.39 23.67 -18.81
CA THR A 343 -1.27 24.59 -19.11
C THR A 343 -1.82 26.00 -19.37
N VAL A 344 -1.13 26.99 -18.82
CA VAL A 344 -1.41 28.40 -19.06
C VAL A 344 -0.19 29.13 -19.57
N THR A 345 -0.31 29.76 -20.74
CA THR A 345 0.80 30.49 -21.36
C THR A 345 1.20 31.72 -20.57
N ALA A 346 2.43 32.21 -20.81
CA ALA A 346 2.97 33.38 -20.12
C ALA A 346 2.06 34.62 -20.26
N ASN A 347 1.85 35.32 -19.14
CA ASN A 347 1.05 36.56 -19.08
C ASN A 347 -0.36 36.43 -19.66
N SER A 348 -0.99 35.25 -19.54
CA SER A 348 -2.34 34.98 -20.02
C SER A 348 -3.27 34.39 -18.97
N THR A 349 -4.52 34.16 -19.35
CA THR A 349 -5.54 33.54 -18.50
C THR A 349 -6.20 32.39 -19.27
N THR A 350 -6.51 31.30 -18.60
CA THR A 350 -7.18 30.13 -19.19
C THR A 350 -8.60 30.46 -19.66
N ASP A 351 -9.19 29.58 -20.45
CA ASP A 351 -10.62 29.49 -20.63
C ASP A 351 -11.32 29.11 -19.31
N PHE A 352 -12.64 29.15 -19.30
CA PHE A 352 -13.43 28.79 -18.14
C PHE A 352 -13.39 27.27 -17.87
N ILE A 353 -12.95 26.88 -16.68
CA ILE A 353 -12.92 25.52 -16.18
C ILE A 353 -14.21 25.31 -15.38
N LYS A 354 -15.06 24.40 -15.80
CA LYS A 354 -16.39 24.19 -15.17
C LYS A 354 -16.27 23.27 -13.96
N VAL A 355 -16.91 23.68 -12.87
CA VAL A 355 -17.09 22.92 -11.63
C VAL A 355 -18.57 22.78 -11.35
N THR A 356 -18.99 21.59 -10.95
CA THR A 356 -20.38 21.30 -10.54
C THR A 356 -20.39 20.95 -9.05
N VAL A 357 -21.30 21.56 -8.30
CA VAL A 357 -21.56 21.24 -6.89
C VAL A 357 -22.87 20.49 -6.81
N GLU A 358 -22.82 19.26 -6.31
CA GLU A 358 -24.00 18.41 -6.16
C GLU A 358 -24.38 18.24 -4.67
N ASN A 359 -25.66 18.19 -4.37
CA ASN A 359 -26.23 17.69 -3.10
C ASN A 359 -25.96 18.47 -1.80
N THR A 360 -25.67 19.77 -1.81
CA THR A 360 -25.54 20.51 -0.54
C THR A 360 -26.46 21.72 -0.48
N SER A 361 -26.96 22.02 0.73
CA SER A 361 -27.67 23.29 1.04
C SER A 361 -26.68 24.39 1.48
N GLN A 362 -25.44 24.03 1.79
CA GLN A 362 -24.36 24.92 2.17
C GLN A 362 -23.03 24.25 1.78
N ALA A 363 -22.26 24.87 0.90
CA ALA A 363 -20.95 24.42 0.52
C ALA A 363 -19.89 25.48 0.88
N SER A 364 -18.83 25.03 1.51
CA SER A 364 -17.58 25.79 1.59
C SER A 364 -16.65 25.16 0.58
N LEU A 365 -16.39 25.85 -0.51
CA LEU A 365 -15.53 25.35 -1.57
C LEU A 365 -14.07 25.72 -1.27
N TYR A 366 -13.21 24.72 -1.32
CA TYR A 366 -11.78 24.87 -1.12
C TYR A 366 -11.07 24.34 -2.35
N PHE A 367 -10.22 25.15 -2.95
CA PHE A 367 -9.39 24.74 -4.06
C PHE A 367 -7.94 25.05 -3.75
N TYR A 368 -7.05 24.06 -3.90
CA TYR A 368 -5.63 24.29 -4.01
C TYR A 368 -5.25 24.44 -5.47
N LEU A 369 -4.62 25.56 -5.81
CA LEU A 369 -3.92 25.75 -7.08
C LEU A 369 -2.45 25.47 -6.83
N ASN A 370 -1.90 24.47 -7.52
CA ASN A 370 -0.51 24.03 -7.38
C ASN A 370 0.21 24.08 -8.75
N TRP A 371 1.50 24.39 -8.69
CA TRP A 371 2.40 24.23 -9.85
C TRP A 371 3.81 23.93 -9.37
N PHE A 372 4.55 23.14 -10.14
CA PHE A 372 5.93 22.76 -9.83
C PHE A 372 6.85 23.37 -10.86
N ASP A 373 7.73 24.25 -10.45
CA ASP A 373 8.71 24.92 -11.33
C ASP A 373 10.11 24.99 -10.74
N GLY A 374 10.31 24.26 -9.62
CA GLY A 374 11.58 24.13 -8.92
C GLY A 374 11.84 25.24 -7.88
N LYS A 375 12.60 24.86 -6.89
CA LYS A 375 12.85 25.69 -5.70
C LYS A 375 13.42 27.07 -6.01
N GLY A 376 12.81 28.09 -5.41
CA GLY A 376 13.25 29.48 -5.49
C GLY A 376 12.90 30.17 -6.80
N THR A 377 11.97 29.65 -7.57
CA THR A 377 11.38 30.34 -8.71
C THR A 377 10.43 31.44 -8.24
N THR A 378 10.05 32.34 -9.13
CA THR A 378 9.15 33.46 -8.82
C THR A 378 7.98 33.50 -9.80
N ASN A 379 7.61 32.35 -10.31
CA ASN A 379 6.42 32.26 -11.13
C ASN A 379 5.18 32.40 -10.26
N ASN A 380 4.15 33.03 -10.76
CA ASN A 380 2.96 33.38 -10.01
C ASN A 380 1.71 33.07 -10.84
N LEU A 381 0.86 32.23 -10.26
CA LEU A 381 -0.46 31.90 -10.79
C LEU A 381 -1.53 32.36 -9.80
N ASP A 382 -2.64 32.91 -10.31
CA ASP A 382 -3.80 33.29 -9.52
C ASP A 382 -5.02 32.44 -9.95
N LEU A 383 -5.84 31.97 -8.99
CA LEU A 383 -7.10 31.32 -9.25
C LEU A 383 -8.28 32.27 -9.02
N SER A 384 -9.14 32.40 -10.02
CA SER A 384 -10.38 33.19 -9.91
C SER A 384 -11.60 32.29 -10.07
N ILE A 385 -12.68 32.62 -9.37
CA ILE A 385 -13.95 31.89 -9.41
C ILE A 385 -15.09 32.78 -9.92
N TYR A 386 -15.98 32.18 -10.70
CA TYR A 386 -17.10 32.81 -11.36
C TYR A 386 -18.39 32.01 -11.11
N ASP A 387 -19.54 32.71 -11.06
CA ASP A 387 -20.84 32.04 -10.99
C ASP A 387 -21.28 31.41 -12.33
N ALA A 388 -22.49 30.85 -12.36
CA ALA A 388 -23.08 30.25 -13.55
C ALA A 388 -23.23 31.21 -14.74
N ASP A 389 -23.40 32.50 -14.46
CA ASP A 389 -23.49 33.57 -15.47
C ASP A 389 -22.10 34.12 -15.84
N LYS A 390 -21.03 33.53 -15.30
CA LYS A 390 -19.64 33.95 -15.48
C LYS A 390 -19.32 35.33 -14.93
N ILE A 391 -20.02 35.73 -13.85
CA ILE A 391 -19.73 36.92 -13.08
C ILE A 391 -18.66 36.59 -12.04
N ASP A 392 -17.62 37.40 -11.97
CA ASP A 392 -16.52 37.26 -11.02
C ASP A 392 -17.00 37.39 -9.58
N LEU A 393 -16.68 36.43 -8.76
CA LEU A 393 -17.04 36.33 -7.36
C LEU A 393 -15.94 36.77 -6.39
N ALA A 394 -14.91 37.49 -6.87
CA ALA A 394 -13.76 37.94 -6.09
C ALA A 394 -14.11 38.61 -4.74
N SER A 395 -15.24 39.26 -4.61
CA SER A 395 -15.71 39.86 -3.35
C SER A 395 -16.06 38.85 -2.23
N ASN A 396 -16.25 37.58 -2.60
CA ASN A 396 -16.67 36.50 -1.70
C ASN A 396 -15.58 35.43 -1.50
N VAL A 397 -14.38 35.68 -2.04
CA VAL A 397 -13.26 34.75 -2.04
C VAL A 397 -12.24 35.21 -1.01
N SER A 398 -11.72 34.27 -0.22
CA SER A 398 -10.51 34.47 0.56
C SER A 398 -9.39 33.65 -0.09
N GLN A 399 -8.28 34.30 -0.37
CA GLN A 399 -7.11 33.73 -1.06
C GLN A 399 -5.94 33.79 -0.10
N SER A 400 -5.20 32.68 0.06
CA SER A 400 -3.99 32.67 0.84
C SER A 400 -2.85 33.34 0.05
N PRO A 401 -1.80 33.81 0.70
CA PRO A 401 -0.53 34.06 0.02
C PRO A 401 0.00 32.77 -0.61
N GLU A 402 0.74 32.88 -1.68
CA GLU A 402 1.54 31.78 -2.22
C GLU A 402 2.52 31.25 -1.19
N ILE A 403 2.65 29.93 -1.14
CA ILE A 403 3.61 29.23 -0.28
C ILE A 403 4.35 28.21 -1.12
N GLU A 404 5.65 28.10 -0.92
CA GLU A 404 6.53 27.17 -1.62
C GLU A 404 6.87 25.97 -0.70
N SER A 405 6.80 24.76 -1.24
CA SER A 405 7.26 23.55 -0.55
C SER A 405 8.79 23.50 -0.44
N SER A 406 9.30 22.60 0.37
CA SER A 406 10.75 22.35 0.43
C SER A 406 11.31 21.80 -0.90
N ARG A 407 10.46 21.33 -1.81
CA ARG A 407 10.82 20.75 -3.11
C ARG A 407 10.59 21.70 -4.29
N GLY A 408 9.90 22.81 -4.09
CA GLY A 408 9.65 23.82 -5.10
C GLY A 408 8.29 23.69 -5.78
N THR A 409 7.32 23.07 -5.11
CA THR A 409 5.91 23.16 -5.50
C THR A 409 5.31 24.40 -4.85
N GLU A 410 4.76 25.27 -5.66
CA GLU A 410 3.98 26.41 -5.20
C GLU A 410 2.54 26.01 -4.94
N ALA A 411 1.93 26.59 -3.92
CA ALA A 411 0.55 26.34 -3.54
C ALA A 411 -0.17 27.61 -3.19
N GLU A 412 -1.37 27.76 -3.69
CA GLU A 412 -2.32 28.80 -3.32
C GLU A 412 -3.65 28.18 -2.91
N LEU A 413 -4.15 28.51 -1.72
CA LEU A 413 -5.47 28.11 -1.26
C LEU A 413 -6.49 29.18 -1.57
N VAL A 414 -7.51 28.84 -2.33
CA VAL A 414 -8.67 29.67 -2.60
C VAL A 414 -9.87 29.12 -1.85
N TYR A 415 -10.36 29.87 -0.91
CA TYR A 415 -11.49 29.52 -0.06
C TYR A 415 -12.71 30.35 -0.39
N PHE A 416 -13.84 29.70 -0.50
CA PHE A 416 -15.06 30.29 -0.96
C PHE A 416 -16.24 29.79 -0.14
N ASN A 417 -16.92 30.71 0.57
CA ASN A 417 -18.04 30.38 1.43
C ASN A 417 -19.37 30.78 0.75
N LEU A 418 -20.10 29.77 0.29
CA LEU A 418 -21.34 29.95 -0.45
C LEU A 418 -22.51 29.23 0.21
N TYR A 419 -23.67 29.88 0.22
CA TYR A 419 -24.95 29.21 0.33
C TYR A 419 -25.45 28.87 -1.07
N VAL A 420 -25.41 27.60 -1.44
CA VAL A 420 -25.80 27.15 -2.76
C VAL A 420 -27.07 26.32 -2.68
N SER A 421 -28.02 26.58 -3.56
CA SER A 421 -29.08 25.63 -3.84
C SER A 421 -28.53 24.65 -4.87
N ALA A 422 -28.17 23.45 -4.42
CA ALA A 422 -27.63 22.41 -5.31
C ALA A 422 -28.72 21.82 -6.23
N PRO A 423 -28.35 21.34 -7.45
CA PRO A 423 -27.04 21.45 -8.03
C PRO A 423 -26.67 22.85 -8.51
N ALA A 424 -25.41 23.25 -8.40
CA ALA A 424 -24.91 24.54 -8.85
C ALA A 424 -23.67 24.40 -9.73
N THR A 425 -23.54 25.33 -10.70
CA THR A 425 -22.38 25.38 -11.58
C THR A 425 -21.56 26.62 -11.28
N PHE A 426 -20.25 26.44 -11.21
CA PHE A 426 -19.24 27.50 -11.09
C PHE A 426 -18.21 27.35 -12.22
N PHE A 427 -17.44 28.40 -12.41
CA PHE A 427 -16.33 28.40 -13.35
C PHE A 427 -15.07 28.94 -12.67
N LEU A 428 -13.94 28.30 -12.93
CA LEU A 428 -12.64 28.74 -12.50
C LEU A 428 -11.83 29.27 -13.67
N LYS A 429 -10.86 30.15 -13.40
CA LYS A 429 -9.83 30.56 -14.33
C LYS A 429 -8.50 30.67 -13.62
N VAL A 430 -7.43 30.19 -14.28
CA VAL A 430 -6.06 30.37 -13.82
C VAL A 430 -5.43 31.48 -14.64
N LYS A 431 -4.89 32.49 -13.97
CA LYS A 431 -4.13 33.58 -14.57
C LYS A 431 -2.64 33.38 -14.30
N ASN A 432 -1.86 33.40 -15.35
CA ASN A 432 -0.41 33.34 -15.25
C ASN A 432 0.18 34.75 -15.31
N ASN A 433 0.76 35.22 -14.22
CA ASN A 433 1.45 36.51 -14.14
C ASN A 433 2.96 36.39 -14.43
N SER A 434 3.43 35.21 -14.84
CA SER A 434 4.82 34.92 -15.10
C SER A 434 5.18 35.06 -16.59
N ASN A 435 6.49 35.10 -16.86
CA ASN A 435 7.01 35.23 -18.20
C ASN A 435 7.27 33.89 -18.93
N SER A 436 6.89 32.78 -18.30
CA SER A 436 6.99 31.42 -18.83
C SER A 436 5.62 30.73 -18.82
N GLU A 437 5.43 29.77 -19.70
CA GLU A 437 4.28 28.87 -19.65
C GLU A 437 4.34 28.00 -18.40
N GLN A 438 3.20 27.78 -17.74
CA GLN A 438 3.11 26.98 -16.53
C GLN A 438 2.11 25.85 -16.69
N PHE A 439 2.50 24.65 -16.24
CA PHE A 439 1.60 23.52 -16.02
C PHE A 439 1.07 23.62 -14.58
N TYR A 440 -0.22 23.51 -14.40
CA TYR A 440 -0.86 23.69 -13.11
C TYR A 440 -1.85 22.58 -12.78
N HIS A 441 -2.15 22.45 -11.50
CA HIS A 441 -3.09 21.53 -10.93
C HIS A 441 -4.11 22.30 -10.07
N ILE A 442 -5.37 21.89 -10.09
CA ILE A 442 -6.40 22.38 -9.18
C ILE A 442 -6.99 21.16 -8.48
N TYR A 443 -6.88 21.13 -7.16
CA TYR A 443 -7.48 20.10 -6.32
C TYR A 443 -8.71 20.67 -5.60
N SER A 444 -9.86 20.01 -5.76
CA SER A 444 -11.05 20.27 -4.94
C SER A 444 -10.91 19.55 -3.61
N TYR A 445 -11.03 20.28 -2.52
CA TYR A 445 -10.99 19.73 -1.16
C TYR A 445 -12.41 19.45 -0.62
N ASP A 446 -13.42 19.61 -1.45
CA ASP A 446 -14.82 19.34 -1.14
C ASP A 446 -15.34 18.27 -2.12
N ASP A 447 -15.67 17.09 -1.59
CA ASP A 447 -16.16 15.95 -2.37
C ASP A 447 -17.42 16.23 -3.18
N ASN A 448 -18.11 17.36 -2.90
CA ASN A 448 -19.29 17.79 -3.64
C ASN A 448 -18.98 18.69 -4.84
N ALA A 449 -17.71 19.13 -4.99
CA ALA A 449 -17.30 20.03 -6.05
C ALA A 449 -16.42 19.28 -7.07
N THR A 450 -17.01 18.88 -8.19
CA THR A 450 -16.36 18.06 -9.22
C THR A 450 -16.10 18.84 -10.49
N PHE A 451 -14.96 18.57 -11.14
CA PHE A 451 -14.57 19.16 -12.42
C PHE A 451 -15.24 18.46 -13.60
N GLU A 452 -15.75 19.22 -14.56
CA GLU A 452 -16.03 18.72 -15.90
C GLU A 452 -14.68 18.48 -16.60
N ASN A 453 -14.44 17.31 -17.16
CA ASN A 453 -13.14 16.88 -17.72
C ASN A 453 -12.01 16.82 -16.70
N ALA A 454 -12.31 16.25 -15.52
CA ALA A 454 -11.31 15.97 -14.50
C ALA A 454 -10.15 15.11 -15.03
N ASP A 455 -8.95 15.33 -14.50
CA ASP A 455 -7.77 14.54 -14.80
C ASP A 455 -7.62 13.41 -13.78
N PRO A 456 -7.64 12.13 -14.18
CA PRO A 456 -7.45 11.02 -13.26
C PRO A 456 -5.99 10.84 -12.81
N GLY A 457 -5.03 11.48 -13.49
CA GLY A 457 -3.62 11.54 -13.10
C GLY A 457 -3.39 12.49 -11.94
N TYR A 458 -2.20 12.41 -11.31
CA TYR A 458 -1.79 13.25 -10.17
C TYR A 458 -2.72 13.16 -8.97
N THR A 459 -3.41 12.01 -8.81
CA THR A 459 -4.41 11.82 -7.75
C THR A 459 -3.92 10.99 -6.58
N VAL A 460 -2.65 10.54 -6.58
CA VAL A 460 -2.05 9.91 -5.40
C VAL A 460 -1.89 10.95 -4.29
N GLY A 461 -2.51 10.69 -3.14
CA GLY A 461 -2.56 11.63 -2.02
C GLY A 461 -1.42 11.44 -1.01
N SER A 462 -1.24 12.47 -0.14
CA SER A 462 -0.35 12.36 1.01
C SER A 462 -0.96 11.40 2.07
N PRO A 463 -0.13 10.55 2.78
CA PRO A 463 1.33 10.46 2.66
C PRO A 463 1.83 9.36 1.69
N ALA A 464 1.00 8.82 0.80
CA ALA A 464 1.45 7.89 -0.23
C ALA A 464 2.44 8.55 -1.23
N THR A 465 2.47 9.88 -1.26
CA THR A 465 3.43 10.70 -2.01
C THR A 465 4.84 10.72 -1.41
N ALA A 466 5.07 10.20 -0.18
CA ALA A 466 6.40 10.13 0.42
C ALA A 466 7.38 9.31 -0.44
N ASP A 467 8.67 9.62 -0.37
CA ASP A 467 9.71 8.98 -1.18
C ASP A 467 9.84 7.48 -0.86
N ASN A 468 9.78 7.13 0.41
CA ASN A 468 9.92 5.77 0.89
C ASN A 468 8.59 5.08 1.26
N ALA A 469 7.45 5.70 0.98
CA ALA A 469 6.18 5.00 1.02
C ALA A 469 6.09 3.98 -0.12
N ILE A 470 5.64 2.78 0.20
CA ILE A 470 5.12 1.86 -0.82
C ILE A 470 3.65 2.21 -1.02
N ALA A 471 3.38 3.07 -2.00
CA ALA A 471 2.03 3.47 -2.39
C ALA A 471 1.32 2.33 -3.14
N VAL A 472 0.23 1.83 -2.59
CA VAL A 472 -0.43 0.62 -3.09
C VAL A 472 -1.71 0.95 -3.86
N ALA A 473 -1.70 0.66 -5.16
CA ALA A 473 -2.87 0.73 -6.04
C ALA A 473 -3.78 -0.49 -5.86
N SER A 474 -5.04 -0.33 -6.25
CA SER A 474 -6.07 -1.38 -6.18
C SER A 474 -6.35 -2.00 -7.54
N TYR A 475 -6.46 -3.34 -7.60
CA TYR A 475 -7.02 -4.04 -8.75
C TYR A 475 -8.18 -4.96 -8.39
N VAL A 476 -8.99 -5.30 -9.40
CA VAL A 476 -10.21 -6.12 -9.28
C VAL A 476 -9.86 -7.58 -9.07
N THR A 477 -10.36 -8.19 -7.99
CA THR A 477 -10.28 -9.64 -7.78
C THR A 477 -11.64 -10.32 -7.81
N ARG A 478 -12.69 -9.57 -7.51
CA ARG A 478 -14.06 -10.09 -7.45
C ARG A 478 -15.04 -9.06 -7.98
N PRO A 479 -15.53 -9.20 -9.23
CA PRO A 479 -16.50 -8.27 -9.81
C PRO A 479 -17.93 -8.48 -9.30
N SER A 480 -18.23 -9.66 -8.70
CA SER A 480 -19.55 -10.02 -8.20
C SER A 480 -19.44 -10.91 -6.96
N TRP A 481 -20.48 -10.90 -6.15
CA TRP A 481 -20.54 -11.71 -4.93
C TRP A 481 -21.98 -12.14 -4.64
N THR A 482 -22.11 -13.11 -3.74
CA THR A 482 -23.38 -13.49 -3.14
C THR A 482 -23.36 -13.03 -1.68
N ASP A 483 -24.39 -12.31 -1.23
CA ASP A 483 -24.49 -11.89 0.14
C ASP A 483 -24.89 -13.05 1.09
N TYR A 484 -24.88 -12.81 2.39
CA TYR A 484 -25.24 -13.83 3.39
C TYR A 484 -26.67 -14.34 3.30
N LYS A 485 -27.57 -13.65 2.57
CA LYS A 485 -28.95 -14.05 2.29
C LYS A 485 -29.08 -14.89 1.02
N GLY A 486 -28.01 -15.09 0.26
CA GLY A 486 -28.01 -15.81 -1.00
C GLY A 486 -28.41 -14.94 -2.21
N GLU A 487 -28.46 -13.63 -2.07
CA GLU A 487 -28.72 -12.71 -3.19
C GLU A 487 -27.41 -12.40 -3.93
N ASN A 488 -27.47 -12.29 -5.27
CA ASN A 488 -26.31 -12.02 -6.10
C ASN A 488 -26.19 -10.53 -6.41
N TRP A 489 -25.00 -9.99 -6.24
CA TRP A 489 -24.61 -8.59 -6.42
C TRP A 489 -23.39 -8.47 -7.32
N TYR A 490 -23.17 -7.33 -7.94
CA TYR A 490 -22.01 -7.04 -8.77
C TYR A 490 -21.71 -5.54 -8.79
N TYR A 491 -20.46 -5.20 -8.99
CA TYR A 491 -20.05 -3.82 -9.26
C TYR A 491 -20.50 -3.42 -10.67
N THR A 492 -20.93 -2.17 -10.83
CA THR A 492 -21.36 -1.63 -12.13
C THR A 492 -20.19 -1.27 -13.03
N ASN A 493 -19.06 -0.91 -12.42
CA ASN A 493 -17.80 -0.57 -13.07
C ASN A 493 -16.78 -1.67 -12.77
N ASP A 494 -15.70 -1.75 -13.57
CA ASP A 494 -14.56 -2.65 -13.33
C ASP A 494 -14.96 -4.12 -13.12
N GLN A 495 -15.42 -4.77 -14.16
CA GLN A 495 -15.85 -6.17 -14.09
C GLN A 495 -14.79 -7.17 -14.53
N THR A 496 -13.62 -6.70 -14.98
CA THR A 496 -12.55 -7.57 -15.45
C THR A 496 -11.54 -7.82 -14.34
N ILE A 497 -11.42 -9.06 -13.91
CA ILE A 497 -10.43 -9.48 -12.92
C ILE A 497 -9.03 -9.16 -13.44
N GLY A 498 -8.18 -8.56 -12.58
CA GLY A 498 -6.84 -8.13 -12.88
C GLY A 498 -6.72 -6.71 -13.43
N ASN A 499 -7.82 -6.04 -13.82
CA ASN A 499 -7.75 -4.63 -14.18
C ASN A 499 -7.57 -3.75 -12.93
N ILE A 500 -6.84 -2.64 -13.07
CA ILE A 500 -6.77 -1.61 -12.02
C ILE A 500 -8.16 -1.03 -11.82
N SER A 501 -8.58 -0.92 -10.56
CA SER A 501 -9.87 -0.36 -10.19
C SER A 501 -10.01 1.08 -10.68
N SER A 502 -11.18 1.46 -11.20
CA SER A 502 -11.39 2.81 -11.78
C SER A 502 -11.07 3.94 -10.82
N PHE A 503 -11.40 3.73 -9.54
CA PHE A 503 -11.16 4.68 -8.47
C PHE A 503 -9.69 4.79 -8.06
N SER A 504 -8.86 3.76 -8.31
CA SER A 504 -7.48 3.72 -7.80
C SER A 504 -6.68 4.92 -8.28
N SER A 505 -6.20 5.75 -7.36
CA SER A 505 -5.44 6.96 -7.64
C SER A 505 -4.20 6.69 -8.48
N ARG A 506 -3.88 7.64 -9.35
CA ARG A 506 -2.82 7.55 -10.37
C ARG A 506 -1.82 8.67 -10.21
N GLY A 507 -0.57 8.36 -10.49
CA GLY A 507 0.49 9.35 -10.56
C GLY A 507 0.53 10.10 -11.90
N PRO A 508 1.63 10.80 -12.12
CA PRO A 508 2.77 10.96 -11.20
C PRO A 508 2.41 11.88 -10.01
N ARG A 509 3.34 12.04 -9.07
CA ARG A 509 3.36 13.14 -8.10
C ARG A 509 3.56 14.47 -8.83
N ILE A 510 3.22 15.60 -8.25
CA ILE A 510 3.31 16.93 -8.94
C ILE A 510 4.72 17.21 -9.46
N ASP A 511 5.77 16.80 -8.77
CA ASP A 511 7.17 16.96 -9.19
C ASP A 511 7.63 15.99 -10.30
N GLY A 512 6.72 15.17 -10.81
CA GLY A 512 6.95 14.20 -11.88
C GLY A 512 7.41 12.82 -11.41
N THR A 513 7.65 12.62 -10.11
CA THR A 513 8.02 11.32 -9.54
C THR A 513 6.90 10.30 -9.77
N LYS A 514 7.25 9.12 -10.26
CA LYS A 514 6.27 8.07 -10.54
C LYS A 514 5.66 7.54 -9.25
N LYS A 515 4.35 7.39 -9.25
CA LYS A 515 3.51 6.75 -8.24
C LYS A 515 2.28 6.16 -8.95
N PRO A 516 1.56 5.18 -8.40
CA PRO A 516 1.87 4.41 -7.19
C PRO A 516 3.11 3.53 -7.38
N ASP A 517 3.49 2.76 -6.34
CA ASP A 517 4.66 1.90 -6.42
C ASP A 517 4.30 0.46 -6.82
N ILE A 518 3.19 -0.09 -6.32
CA ILE A 518 2.79 -1.45 -6.60
C ILE A 518 1.26 -1.58 -6.58
N ALA A 519 0.71 -2.59 -7.23
CA ALA A 519 -0.71 -2.89 -7.19
C ALA A 519 -0.99 -4.19 -6.44
N ALA A 520 -2.04 -4.20 -5.60
CA ALA A 520 -2.49 -5.35 -4.85
C ALA A 520 -4.02 -5.51 -4.95
N PRO A 521 -4.58 -6.67 -4.58
CA PRO A 521 -6.03 -6.88 -4.52
C PRO A 521 -6.72 -5.83 -3.64
N GLY A 522 -7.62 -5.04 -4.22
CA GLY A 522 -8.32 -3.99 -3.46
C GLY A 522 -9.81 -3.91 -3.77
N GLN A 523 -10.32 -4.60 -4.78
CA GLN A 523 -11.74 -4.60 -5.10
C GLN A 523 -12.34 -5.99 -4.97
N GLY A 524 -13.39 -6.08 -4.12
CA GLY A 524 -14.06 -7.33 -3.80
C GLY A 524 -13.35 -8.14 -2.70
N ILE A 525 -12.83 -7.48 -1.68
CA ILE A 525 -12.08 -8.08 -0.57
C ILE A 525 -13.02 -8.42 0.58
N ILE A 526 -12.99 -9.68 1.02
CA ILE A 526 -13.75 -10.16 2.17
C ILE A 526 -12.82 -10.23 3.38
N SER A 527 -13.23 -9.60 4.49
CA SER A 527 -12.47 -9.57 5.73
C SER A 527 -13.38 -9.47 6.97
N ALA A 528 -12.80 -9.38 8.14
CA ALA A 528 -13.50 -9.30 9.42
C ALA A 528 -14.47 -8.11 9.45
N ARG A 529 -15.68 -8.35 9.98
CA ARG A 529 -16.74 -7.37 10.15
C ARG A 529 -16.81 -6.93 11.62
N ASP A 530 -16.86 -5.62 11.85
CA ASP A 530 -17.19 -5.09 13.15
C ASP A 530 -18.68 -5.34 13.47
N LYS A 531 -18.97 -5.94 14.60
CA LYS A 531 -20.34 -6.32 15.01
C LYS A 531 -21.17 -5.17 15.54
N ILE A 532 -20.53 -4.10 15.98
CA ILE A 532 -21.19 -2.90 16.48
C ILE A 532 -21.77 -2.10 15.31
N VAL A 533 -21.16 -2.20 14.14
CA VAL A 533 -21.64 -1.56 12.93
C VAL A 533 -22.93 -2.22 12.45
N THR A 534 -24.03 -1.51 12.63
CA THR A 534 -25.34 -1.88 12.08
C THR A 534 -25.56 -1.16 10.76
N TRP A 535 -25.54 -1.92 9.69
CA TRP A 535 -25.88 -1.38 8.37
C TRP A 535 -27.37 -1.01 8.31
N PRO A 536 -27.73 0.24 7.97
CA PRO A 536 -29.13 0.62 7.83
C PRO A 536 -29.75 -0.19 6.68
N GLY A 537 -30.67 -1.04 7.00
CA GLY A 537 -31.72 -1.77 6.25
C GLY A 537 -31.60 -2.11 4.76
N SER A 538 -30.71 -1.51 4.00
CA SER A 538 -30.52 -1.76 2.55
C SER A 538 -29.07 -2.09 2.14
N GLU A 539 -28.10 -2.04 3.05
CA GLU A 539 -26.69 -2.19 2.74
C GLU A 539 -26.08 -3.49 3.26
N ASP A 540 -26.88 -4.35 3.88
CA ASP A 540 -26.47 -5.67 4.35
C ASP A 540 -26.07 -6.63 3.22
N TYR A 541 -26.21 -6.21 1.98
CA TYR A 541 -25.75 -6.96 0.80
C TYR A 541 -24.22 -7.14 0.69
N TYR A 542 -23.45 -6.39 1.46
CA TYR A 542 -22.00 -6.63 1.58
C TYR A 542 -21.65 -7.68 2.63
N VAL A 543 -22.59 -8.04 3.52
CA VAL A 543 -22.35 -9.00 4.59
C VAL A 543 -22.22 -10.41 4.03
N ILE A 544 -21.22 -11.13 4.51
CA ILE A 544 -20.82 -12.47 4.06
C ILE A 544 -20.87 -13.42 5.27
N ASP A 545 -21.43 -14.61 5.11
CA ASP A 545 -21.43 -15.60 6.18
C ASP A 545 -20.07 -16.31 6.35
N ASN A 546 -19.88 -16.95 7.52
CA ASN A 546 -18.58 -17.49 7.93
C ASN A 546 -18.15 -18.71 7.09
N ASP A 547 -19.08 -19.53 6.64
CA ASP A 547 -18.78 -20.73 5.85
C ASP A 547 -18.69 -20.45 4.34
N GLY A 548 -19.12 -19.25 3.93
CA GLY A 548 -19.11 -18.78 2.56
C GLY A 548 -20.07 -19.51 1.64
N THR A 549 -21.09 -20.20 2.19
CA THR A 549 -22.19 -20.73 1.40
C THR A 549 -23.21 -19.67 1.05
N ASN A 550 -23.28 -18.60 1.87
CA ASN A 550 -24.13 -17.42 1.66
C ASN A 550 -25.59 -17.82 1.40
N ASP A 551 -26.15 -18.64 2.29
CA ASP A 551 -27.48 -19.22 2.13
C ASP A 551 -28.51 -18.69 3.14
N GLY A 552 -28.13 -17.68 3.93
CA GLY A 552 -28.95 -17.07 4.96
C GLY A 552 -28.96 -17.82 6.30
N ASN A 553 -28.11 -18.82 6.48
CA ASN A 553 -28.03 -19.61 7.71
C ASN A 553 -26.62 -19.53 8.29
N GLY A 554 -26.53 -19.26 9.57
CA GLY A 554 -25.26 -19.23 10.28
C GLY A 554 -24.81 -17.81 10.66
N PRO A 555 -23.67 -17.70 11.37
CA PRO A 555 -23.08 -16.42 11.70
C PRO A 555 -22.46 -15.76 10.47
N ALA A 556 -22.57 -14.43 10.43
CA ALA A 556 -22.08 -13.56 9.34
C ALA A 556 -21.11 -12.53 9.94
N ASP A 557 -19.89 -12.98 10.20
CA ASP A 557 -18.85 -12.19 10.87
C ASP A 557 -17.87 -11.55 9.84
N TYR A 558 -18.20 -11.58 8.55
CA TYR A 558 -17.37 -11.02 7.48
C TYR A 558 -18.14 -10.02 6.63
N VAL A 559 -17.41 -9.16 5.96
CA VAL A 559 -17.96 -8.16 5.04
C VAL A 559 -17.05 -8.02 3.83
N LEU A 560 -17.66 -7.72 2.70
CA LEU A 560 -16.95 -7.41 1.45
C LEU A 560 -16.77 -5.92 1.33
N SER A 561 -15.55 -5.48 1.00
CA SER A 561 -15.22 -4.08 0.79
C SER A 561 -14.34 -3.87 -0.46
N GLN A 562 -14.16 -2.60 -0.84
CA GLN A 562 -13.28 -2.18 -1.93
C GLN A 562 -12.56 -0.88 -1.57
N GLY A 563 -11.39 -0.68 -2.15
CA GLY A 563 -10.56 0.50 -1.99
C GLY A 563 -9.08 0.17 -2.06
N THR A 564 -8.23 1.14 -2.31
CA THR A 564 -6.78 1.02 -2.06
C THR A 564 -6.50 0.73 -0.59
N SER A 565 -7.44 1.09 0.28
CA SER A 565 -7.47 0.73 1.71
C SER A 565 -7.45 -0.78 1.98
N MET A 566 -7.98 -1.60 1.07
CA MET A 566 -7.96 -3.06 1.17
C MET A 566 -6.71 -3.66 0.52
N ALA A 567 -6.20 -3.00 -0.52
CA ALA A 567 -4.96 -3.39 -1.21
C ALA A 567 -3.73 -3.21 -0.31
N CYS A 568 -3.68 -2.12 0.42
CA CYS A 568 -2.56 -1.74 1.29
C CYS A 568 -2.23 -2.82 2.36
N PRO A 569 -3.16 -3.27 3.22
CA PRO A 569 -2.87 -4.30 4.22
C PRO A 569 -2.52 -5.67 3.62
N ILE A 570 -3.04 -5.99 2.43
CA ILE A 570 -2.68 -7.20 1.70
C ILE A 570 -1.22 -7.15 1.26
N ALA A 571 -0.78 -6.02 0.71
CA ALA A 571 0.62 -5.81 0.35
C ALA A 571 1.54 -5.82 1.58
N ALA A 572 1.13 -5.21 2.68
CA ALA A 572 1.86 -5.22 3.94
C ALA A 572 2.05 -6.65 4.50
N GLY A 573 0.98 -7.46 4.48
CA GLY A 573 1.07 -8.86 4.88
C GLY A 573 2.00 -9.67 3.96
N ALA A 574 2.01 -9.41 2.65
CA ALA A 574 2.96 -10.04 1.74
C ALA A 574 4.41 -9.64 2.05
N GLY A 575 4.66 -8.38 2.41
CA GLY A 575 5.96 -7.93 2.92
C GLY A 575 6.41 -8.69 4.15
N ALA A 576 5.49 -9.01 5.07
CA ALA A 576 5.79 -9.81 6.26
C ALA A 576 6.17 -11.25 5.90
N LEU A 577 5.46 -11.90 4.97
CA LEU A 577 5.82 -13.24 4.50
C LEU A 577 7.23 -13.27 3.92
N LEU A 578 7.61 -12.23 3.17
CA LEU A 578 8.95 -12.12 2.60
C LEU A 578 10.01 -11.91 3.68
N MET A 579 9.76 -11.04 4.67
CA MET A 579 10.69 -10.82 5.79
C MET A 579 10.87 -12.06 6.67
N GLU A 580 9.83 -12.88 6.86
CA GLU A 580 9.93 -14.14 7.61
C GLU A 580 10.87 -15.13 6.90
N SER A 581 10.86 -15.15 5.59
CA SER A 581 11.65 -16.10 4.80
C SER A 581 13.17 -15.96 5.01
N ASN A 582 13.64 -14.78 5.39
CA ASN A 582 15.05 -14.51 5.59
C ASN A 582 15.23 -13.42 6.69
N SER A 583 15.86 -13.81 7.79
CA SER A 583 16.08 -12.91 8.93
C SER A 583 16.95 -11.68 8.63
N SER A 584 17.75 -11.72 7.56
CA SER A 584 18.57 -10.57 7.13
C SER A 584 17.74 -9.43 6.51
N LEU A 585 16.48 -9.71 6.16
CA LEU A 585 15.56 -8.71 5.63
C LEU A 585 14.92 -7.85 6.74
N LYS A 586 14.94 -8.30 7.99
CA LYS A 586 14.48 -7.50 9.13
C LYS A 586 15.43 -6.32 9.35
N GLY A 587 14.88 -5.10 9.34
CA GLY A 587 15.67 -3.89 9.44
C GLY A 587 16.36 -3.48 8.13
N ASN A 588 16.07 -4.17 7.03
CA ASN A 588 16.53 -3.80 5.69
C ASN A 588 15.34 -3.64 4.74
N PRO A 589 14.56 -2.56 4.88
CA PRO A 589 13.34 -2.33 4.12
C PRO A 589 13.63 -2.18 2.62
N GLU A 590 14.78 -1.63 2.25
CA GLU A 590 15.18 -1.45 0.86
C GLU A 590 15.25 -2.78 0.10
N SER A 591 15.93 -3.77 0.67
CA SER A 591 16.02 -5.09 0.04
C SER A 591 14.65 -5.77 -0.14
N VAL A 592 13.73 -5.55 0.82
CA VAL A 592 12.37 -6.09 0.73
C VAL A 592 11.59 -5.34 -0.36
N ARG A 593 11.62 -4.01 -0.34
CA ARG A 593 10.99 -3.14 -1.34
C ARG A 593 11.45 -3.51 -2.75
N ASN A 594 12.76 -3.58 -2.95
CA ASN A 594 13.36 -3.95 -4.24
C ASN A 594 12.90 -5.35 -4.70
N ALA A 595 12.88 -6.35 -3.83
CA ALA A 595 12.41 -7.68 -4.20
C ALA A 595 10.94 -7.67 -4.65
N LEU A 596 10.07 -6.91 -3.98
CA LEU A 596 8.68 -6.76 -4.36
C LEU A 596 8.54 -6.08 -5.72
N PHE A 597 9.30 -5.01 -5.99
CA PHE A 597 9.21 -4.21 -7.21
C PHE A 597 9.77 -4.96 -8.42
N GLN A 598 10.95 -5.58 -8.29
CA GLN A 598 11.59 -6.32 -9.38
C GLN A 598 10.81 -7.55 -9.84
N THR A 599 9.93 -8.09 -8.98
CA THR A 599 9.21 -9.33 -9.25
C THR A 599 7.71 -9.14 -9.45
N ALA A 600 7.24 -7.92 -9.38
CA ALA A 600 5.88 -7.57 -9.77
C ALA A 600 5.68 -7.71 -11.29
N SER A 601 4.44 -7.66 -11.74
CA SER A 601 4.07 -8.04 -13.12
C SER A 601 4.72 -7.21 -14.22
N ASN A 602 5.21 -6.01 -13.94
CA ASN A 602 5.85 -5.12 -14.91
C ASN A 602 7.39 -5.33 -15.01
N ASN A 603 7.92 -6.37 -14.35
CA ASN A 603 9.33 -6.78 -14.43
C ASN A 603 10.33 -5.64 -14.12
N GLY A 604 10.08 -4.87 -13.07
CA GLY A 604 10.93 -3.78 -12.63
C GLY A 604 10.69 -2.43 -13.35
N GLU A 605 9.72 -2.35 -14.26
CA GLU A 605 9.35 -1.08 -14.90
C GLU A 605 8.16 -0.42 -14.20
N GLN A 606 8.33 0.77 -13.66
CA GLN A 606 7.29 1.54 -12.99
C GLN A 606 6.50 2.42 -13.96
N ASN A 607 5.17 2.46 -13.79
CA ASN A 607 4.28 3.42 -14.47
C ASN A 607 3.31 4.10 -13.48
N ASN A 608 2.57 5.10 -13.93
CA ASN A 608 1.72 5.91 -13.07
C ASN A 608 0.32 5.32 -12.80
N THR A 609 0.03 4.08 -13.16
CA THR A 609 -1.29 3.46 -12.99
C THR A 609 -1.26 2.31 -11.99
N ASP A 610 -0.31 1.39 -12.14
CA ASP A 610 -0.15 0.20 -11.29
C ASP A 610 1.28 0.07 -10.71
N GLY A 611 2.10 1.10 -10.84
CA GLY A 611 3.46 1.11 -10.35
C GLY A 611 4.33 0.08 -11.07
N TYR A 612 5.07 -0.72 -10.30
CA TYR A 612 5.82 -1.87 -10.81
C TYR A 612 4.90 -3.06 -11.18
N GLY A 613 3.58 -2.88 -11.09
CA GLY A 613 2.58 -3.87 -11.47
C GLY A 613 2.03 -4.68 -10.30
N HIS A 614 1.38 -5.79 -10.61
CA HIS A 614 0.74 -6.62 -9.62
C HIS A 614 1.75 -7.37 -8.75
N LEU A 615 1.56 -7.26 -7.45
CA LEU A 615 2.35 -7.94 -6.43
C LEU A 615 2.37 -9.45 -6.63
N ASN A 616 3.56 -10.06 -6.48
CA ASN A 616 3.75 -11.51 -6.50
C ASN A 616 4.75 -11.92 -5.42
N VAL A 617 4.25 -12.27 -4.23
CA VAL A 617 5.09 -12.57 -3.08
C VAL A 617 5.92 -13.86 -3.26
N LEU A 618 5.42 -14.83 -4.03
CA LEU A 618 6.16 -16.06 -4.32
C LEU A 618 7.40 -15.78 -5.21
N ASN A 619 7.25 -14.92 -6.22
CA ASN A 619 8.37 -14.50 -7.03
C ASN A 619 9.38 -13.69 -6.21
N ALA A 620 8.92 -12.78 -5.34
CA ALA A 620 9.78 -12.01 -4.45
C ALA A 620 10.60 -12.92 -3.52
N LEU A 621 9.96 -13.94 -2.97
CA LEU A 621 10.64 -14.96 -2.14
C LEU A 621 11.72 -15.72 -2.92
N ASN A 622 11.40 -16.15 -4.14
CA ASN A 622 12.37 -16.83 -5.01
C ASN A 622 13.53 -15.91 -5.42
N TYR A 623 13.24 -14.62 -5.65
CA TYR A 623 14.25 -13.61 -5.97
C TYR A 623 15.25 -13.45 -4.82
N VAL A 624 14.77 -13.24 -3.58
CA VAL A 624 15.63 -13.16 -2.38
C VAL A 624 16.43 -14.44 -2.17
N ALA A 625 15.82 -15.62 -2.33
CA ALA A 625 16.51 -16.89 -2.20
C ALA A 625 17.64 -17.07 -3.25
N SER A 626 17.48 -16.50 -4.45
CA SER A 626 18.48 -16.57 -5.52
C SER A 626 19.60 -15.54 -5.37
N THR A 627 19.32 -14.40 -4.72
CA THR A 627 20.29 -13.32 -4.50
C THR A 627 21.00 -13.44 -3.15
N THR A 628 20.47 -14.23 -2.20
CA THR A 628 21.14 -14.50 -0.94
C THR A 628 22.20 -15.58 -1.16
N PRO A 629 23.50 -15.35 -0.86
CA PRO A 629 24.51 -16.41 -0.93
C PRO A 629 24.11 -17.56 0.02
N SER A 630 24.04 -18.78 -0.51
CA SER A 630 23.80 -19.98 0.29
C SER A 630 24.83 -20.03 1.44
N PRO A 631 24.47 -20.34 2.70
CA PRO A 631 25.42 -20.41 3.78
C PRO A 631 26.48 -21.44 3.40
N LEU A 632 27.66 -20.95 3.15
CA LEU A 632 28.84 -21.75 2.87
C LEU A 632 29.07 -22.75 4.01
N THR A 633 28.82 -24.03 3.75
CA THR A 633 29.43 -25.09 4.55
C THR A 633 30.92 -24.82 4.55
N SER A 634 31.49 -24.64 5.75
CA SER A 634 32.90 -24.38 5.98
C SER A 634 33.78 -25.26 5.06
N PRO A 635 34.59 -24.69 4.18
CA PRO A 635 35.50 -25.52 3.38
C PRO A 635 36.69 -25.97 4.23
N THR A 636 36.92 -27.25 4.21
CA THR A 636 38.20 -27.87 4.61
C THR A 636 39.33 -27.26 3.77
N PRO A 637 40.45 -26.83 4.37
CA PRO A 637 41.48 -26.11 3.62
C PRO A 637 42.19 -27.03 2.66
N THR A 638 42.05 -26.79 1.38
CA THR A 638 42.89 -27.42 0.33
C THR A 638 43.26 -26.39 -0.74
N SER A 639 44.58 -26.24 -0.86
CA SER A 639 45.39 -25.72 -1.97
C SER A 639 45.36 -24.23 -2.32
N SER A 640 46.53 -23.68 -2.26
CA SER A 640 47.05 -22.43 -2.81
C SER A 640 46.44 -22.03 -4.17
N PRO A 641 46.03 -20.76 -4.36
CA PRO A 641 45.48 -20.31 -5.63
C PRO A 641 46.52 -20.19 -6.73
N THR A 642 46.10 -20.56 -7.92
CA THR A 642 46.86 -20.33 -9.16
C THR A 642 46.83 -18.81 -9.45
N PRO A 643 47.98 -18.19 -9.82
CA PRO A 643 48.02 -16.75 -10.13
C PRO A 643 47.35 -16.47 -11.48
N GLY A 644 46.35 -15.59 -11.50
CA GLY A 644 45.82 -15.05 -12.74
C GLY A 644 44.31 -14.70 -12.81
N GLY A 645 43.62 -14.44 -11.68
CA GLY A 645 42.24 -13.93 -11.72
C GLY A 645 42.22 -12.41 -11.55
N ASN A 646 41.33 -11.71 -12.29
CA ASN A 646 41.05 -10.29 -12.07
C ASN A 646 40.19 -10.11 -10.80
N GLY A 647 40.46 -9.09 -9.99
CA GLY A 647 39.74 -8.79 -8.76
C GLY A 647 38.49 -7.95 -8.99
N PHE A 648 37.64 -7.93 -8.00
CA PHE A 648 36.40 -7.14 -7.93
C PHE A 648 36.39 -6.31 -6.65
N LEU A 649 35.88 -5.07 -6.74
CA LEU A 649 35.76 -4.16 -5.61
C LEU A 649 34.39 -3.49 -5.63
N SER A 650 33.75 -3.41 -4.48
CA SER A 650 32.49 -2.67 -4.31
C SER A 650 32.39 -2.00 -2.96
N GLY A 651 31.52 -1.03 -2.83
CA GLY A 651 31.23 -0.34 -1.58
C GLY A 651 30.03 0.56 -1.67
N THR A 652 29.72 1.22 -0.57
CA THR A 652 28.63 2.20 -0.47
C THR A 652 29.11 3.52 0.11
N VAL A 653 28.43 4.60 -0.25
CA VAL A 653 28.67 5.94 0.27
C VAL A 653 27.38 6.47 0.86
N ASN A 654 27.44 6.95 2.10
CA ASN A 654 26.33 7.61 2.79
C ASN A 654 26.67 9.06 3.10
N ASP A 655 25.68 9.86 3.42
CA ASP A 655 25.87 11.18 4.06
C ASP A 655 26.09 11.04 5.58
N GLN A 656 26.25 12.17 6.28
CA GLN A 656 26.46 12.21 7.74
C GLN A 656 25.28 11.68 8.57
N ASP A 657 24.08 11.61 7.95
CA ASP A 657 22.85 11.10 8.57
C ASP A 657 22.62 9.60 8.25
N ASN A 658 23.64 8.94 7.63
CA ASN A 658 23.64 7.56 7.18
C ASN A 658 22.65 7.25 6.05
N PHE A 659 22.22 8.23 5.26
CA PHE A 659 21.46 7.98 4.03
C PHE A 659 22.39 7.69 2.87
N PRO A 660 22.01 6.75 1.97
CA PRO A 660 22.74 6.51 0.74
C PRO A 660 22.92 7.78 -0.07
N LEU A 661 24.11 8.01 -0.57
CA LEU A 661 24.46 9.22 -1.28
C LEU A 661 24.71 8.93 -2.77
N GLU A 662 23.68 9.14 -3.58
CA GLU A 662 23.74 9.01 -5.04
C GLU A 662 24.66 10.07 -5.68
N GLY A 663 25.22 9.74 -6.83
CA GLY A 663 26.01 10.68 -7.64
C GLY A 663 27.31 11.18 -6.94
N VAL A 664 27.88 10.37 -6.06
CA VAL A 664 29.24 10.56 -5.58
C VAL A 664 30.19 10.00 -6.64
N THR A 665 31.03 10.83 -7.19
CA THR A 665 32.09 10.37 -8.09
C THR A 665 33.15 9.62 -7.29
N VAL A 666 33.24 8.31 -7.47
CA VAL A 666 34.27 7.46 -6.90
C VAL A 666 35.35 7.22 -7.95
N THR A 667 36.54 7.75 -7.72
CA THR A 667 37.69 7.60 -8.61
C THR A 667 38.67 6.60 -8.00
N ILE A 668 38.98 5.55 -8.71
CA ILE A 668 40.01 4.57 -8.34
C ILE A 668 41.30 4.82 -9.15
N THR A 669 42.43 4.85 -8.49
CA THR A 669 43.75 5.00 -9.12
C THR A 669 44.76 4.08 -8.46
N GLY A 670 45.56 3.40 -9.24
CA GLY A 670 46.65 2.52 -8.75
C GLY A 670 47.04 1.47 -9.81
N ASN A 671 48.19 0.87 -9.65
CA ASN A 671 48.68 -0.23 -10.48
C ASN A 671 48.51 -0.02 -12.00
N ASN A 672 48.81 1.20 -12.49
CA ASN A 672 48.61 1.68 -13.87
C ASN A 672 47.13 1.64 -14.36
N PHE A 673 46.17 1.59 -13.43
CA PHE A 673 44.73 1.64 -13.67
C PHE A 673 44.17 2.95 -13.13
N SER A 674 43.24 3.56 -13.83
CA SER A 674 42.43 4.70 -13.36
C SER A 674 41.07 4.62 -14.01
N ASP A 675 40.03 4.69 -13.18
CA ASP A 675 38.64 4.70 -13.59
C ASP A 675 37.79 5.52 -12.63
N SER A 676 36.60 5.90 -13.02
CA SER A 676 35.65 6.65 -12.17
C SER A 676 34.24 6.21 -12.46
N ILE A 677 33.45 6.06 -11.40
CA ILE A 677 32.03 5.76 -11.47
C ILE A 677 31.27 6.63 -10.47
N ASP A 678 30.06 7.01 -10.79
CA ASP A 678 29.17 7.68 -9.85
C ASP A 678 28.37 6.63 -9.08
N THR A 679 28.14 6.87 -7.78
CA THR A 679 27.28 6.01 -6.97
C THR A 679 25.85 6.08 -7.48
N ASN A 680 25.15 4.95 -7.46
CA ASN A 680 23.73 4.87 -7.78
C ASN A 680 22.86 5.41 -6.63
N GLU A 681 21.54 5.29 -6.74
CA GLU A 681 20.55 5.72 -5.73
C GLU A 681 20.71 5.04 -4.37
N ASP A 682 21.36 3.86 -4.31
CA ASP A 682 21.71 3.17 -3.07
C ASP A 682 23.07 3.60 -2.51
N GLY A 683 23.68 4.61 -3.06
CA GLY A 683 25.05 5.01 -2.74
C GLY A 683 26.10 3.97 -3.15
N TYR A 684 25.70 2.94 -3.94
CA TYR A 684 26.56 1.81 -4.29
C TYR A 684 27.42 2.11 -5.51
N TYR A 685 28.66 1.58 -5.49
CA TYR A 685 29.62 1.64 -6.60
C TYR A 685 30.39 0.32 -6.69
N GLU A 686 30.93 0.00 -7.88
CA GLU A 686 31.70 -1.21 -8.10
C GLU A 686 32.74 -1.05 -9.23
N PHE A 687 33.87 -1.76 -9.11
CA PHE A 687 34.93 -1.83 -10.13
C PHE A 687 35.28 -3.29 -10.39
N TYR A 688 35.42 -3.61 -11.66
CA TYR A 688 35.73 -4.97 -12.15
C TYR A 688 37.11 -5.04 -12.77
N ASP A 689 37.60 -6.27 -12.99
CA ASP A 689 38.84 -6.56 -13.72
C ASP A 689 40.09 -5.91 -13.13
N LEU A 690 40.12 -5.72 -11.83
CA LEU A 690 41.27 -5.10 -11.15
C LEU A 690 42.42 -6.09 -10.98
N ALA A 691 43.65 -5.69 -11.39
CA ALA A 691 44.86 -6.49 -11.11
C ALA A 691 45.21 -6.42 -9.62
N ALA A 692 45.89 -7.42 -9.07
CA ALA A 692 46.46 -7.37 -7.71
C ALA A 692 47.39 -6.17 -7.53
N GLY A 693 47.21 -5.40 -6.45
CA GLY A 693 48.05 -4.24 -6.15
C GLY A 693 47.36 -3.24 -5.24
N ASP A 694 48.07 -2.11 -5.04
CA ASP A 694 47.58 -1.01 -4.18
C ASP A 694 46.79 0.01 -5.01
N TYR A 695 45.64 0.40 -4.48
CA TYR A 695 44.75 1.40 -5.09
C TYR A 695 44.41 2.50 -4.10
N THR A 696 44.11 3.67 -4.64
CA THR A 696 43.54 4.82 -3.92
C THR A 696 42.17 5.10 -4.48
N LEU A 697 41.16 5.12 -3.62
CA LEU A 697 39.80 5.55 -3.92
C LEU A 697 39.62 7.00 -3.40
N ILE A 698 39.03 7.85 -4.22
CA ILE A 698 38.70 9.24 -3.88
C ILE A 698 37.19 9.38 -4.12
N TYR A 699 36.47 9.88 -3.10
CA TYR A 699 35.03 10.10 -3.13
C TYR A 699 34.73 11.59 -3.11
N GLU A 700 34.08 12.08 -4.16
CA GLU A 700 33.81 13.51 -4.33
C GLU A 700 32.35 13.73 -4.74
N LYS A 701 31.71 14.70 -4.07
CA LYS A 701 30.39 15.21 -4.43
C LYS A 701 30.29 16.69 -4.09
N ASP A 702 29.65 17.46 -4.99
CA ASP A 702 29.42 18.88 -4.76
C ASP A 702 28.63 19.10 -3.47
N GLY A 703 29.10 20.02 -2.62
CA GLY A 703 28.51 20.32 -1.31
C GLY A 703 28.95 19.40 -0.19
N TYR A 704 29.74 18.36 -0.42
CA TYR A 704 30.28 17.46 0.59
C TYR A 704 31.79 17.51 0.71
N GLN A 705 32.31 17.14 1.88
CA GLN A 705 33.75 17.01 2.11
C GLN A 705 34.25 15.73 1.45
N SER A 706 35.26 15.84 0.60
CA SER A 706 35.84 14.67 -0.09
C SER A 706 36.55 13.73 0.88
N GLN A 707 36.46 12.43 0.64
CA GLN A 707 37.14 11.37 1.39
C GLN A 707 38.12 10.61 0.50
N THR A 708 39.16 10.02 1.12
CA THR A 708 40.15 9.19 0.40
C THR A 708 40.41 7.91 1.17
N ARG A 709 40.43 6.78 0.49
CA ARG A 709 40.71 5.45 1.04
C ARG A 709 41.80 4.76 0.24
N ASN A 710 42.81 4.25 0.92
CA ASN A 710 43.82 3.36 0.30
C ASN A 710 43.49 1.93 0.63
N ILE A 711 43.62 1.06 -0.37
CA ILE A 711 43.34 -0.38 -0.27
C ILE A 711 44.45 -1.16 -0.96
N SER A 712 44.59 -2.41 -0.60
CA SER A 712 45.42 -3.40 -1.31
C SER A 712 44.52 -4.56 -1.73
N LEU A 713 44.61 -5.01 -2.96
CA LEU A 713 43.81 -6.06 -3.55
C LEU A 713 44.70 -7.25 -3.94
N ASP A 714 44.34 -8.44 -3.47
CA ASP A 714 45.01 -9.68 -3.87
C ASP A 714 44.50 -10.18 -5.23
N ALA A 715 45.27 -11.08 -5.88
CA ALA A 715 44.92 -11.62 -7.19
C ALA A 715 43.58 -12.42 -7.16
N GLY A 716 42.58 -11.94 -7.88
CA GLY A 716 41.23 -12.54 -7.94
C GLY A 716 40.37 -12.31 -6.70
N GLU A 717 40.77 -11.37 -5.85
CA GLU A 717 40.01 -11.03 -4.63
C GLU A 717 38.73 -10.30 -4.96
N THR A 718 37.70 -10.56 -4.17
CA THR A 718 36.48 -9.76 -4.08
C THR A 718 36.52 -8.97 -2.79
N LEU A 719 36.75 -7.65 -2.90
CA LEU A 719 36.91 -6.76 -1.76
C LEU A 719 35.68 -5.85 -1.58
N GLY A 720 34.96 -6.02 -0.47
CA GLY A 720 33.93 -5.07 -0.02
C GLY A 720 34.54 -3.96 0.81
N ILE A 721 34.30 -2.72 0.44
CA ILE A 721 34.72 -1.53 1.21
C ILE A 721 33.61 -1.22 2.23
N GLU A 722 34.03 -0.99 3.48
CA GLU A 722 33.12 -0.46 4.49
C GLU A 722 32.49 0.87 4.00
N THR A 723 31.24 1.09 4.35
CA THR A 723 30.51 2.31 3.97
C THR A 723 31.31 3.58 4.28
N ILE A 724 31.47 4.42 3.28
CA ILE A 724 32.11 5.73 3.40
C ILE A 724 31.06 6.76 3.74
N THR A 725 31.28 7.58 4.77
CA THR A 725 30.38 8.68 5.08
C THR A 725 30.98 9.98 4.58
N LEU A 726 30.25 10.74 3.75
CA LEU A 726 30.61 12.10 3.36
C LEU A 726 29.84 13.10 4.23
N GLU A 727 30.55 14.09 4.76
CA GLU A 727 29.95 15.14 5.57
C GLU A 727 29.57 16.33 4.68
N LEU A 728 28.38 16.87 4.88
CA LEU A 728 27.88 18.05 4.17
C LEU A 728 28.73 19.26 4.57
N ILE A 729 29.15 20.06 3.61
CA ILE A 729 29.86 21.33 3.86
C ILE A 729 28.83 22.33 4.38
N GLU A 730 28.93 22.68 5.66
CA GLU A 730 28.04 23.66 6.26
C GLU A 730 28.23 25.05 5.64
N LYS A 731 27.13 25.61 5.14
CA LYS A 731 27.10 26.97 4.63
C LYS A 731 26.99 27.98 5.77
N GLY A 732 27.70 29.09 5.67
CA GLY A 732 27.61 30.17 6.64
C GLY A 732 26.76 31.33 6.16
N SER A 733 26.63 32.36 6.99
CA SER A 733 25.95 33.61 6.63
C SER A 733 26.77 34.87 7.01
N ILE A 734 26.53 35.96 6.27
CA ILE A 734 27.06 37.29 6.65
C ILE A 734 25.91 38.27 6.70
N SER A 735 25.60 38.72 7.90
CA SER A 735 24.62 39.79 8.18
C SER A 735 25.27 41.07 8.65
N GLY A 736 24.52 42.14 8.79
CA GLY A 736 25.04 43.35 9.43
C GLY A 736 24.26 44.62 9.18
N TYR A 737 24.83 45.72 9.58
CA TYR A 737 24.18 47.03 9.53
C TYR A 737 24.98 48.04 8.70
N VAL A 738 24.30 48.81 7.88
CA VAL A 738 24.84 49.97 7.19
C VAL A 738 24.44 51.23 7.98
N VAL A 739 25.42 51.94 8.49
CA VAL A 739 25.19 53.12 9.33
C VAL A 739 25.99 54.35 8.83
N ASN A 740 25.58 55.53 9.20
CA ASN A 740 26.37 56.76 8.96
C ASN A 740 27.47 56.90 10.00
N THR A 741 28.24 58.00 9.95
CA THR A 741 29.37 58.27 10.90
C THR A 741 28.91 58.54 12.34
N LYS A 742 27.60 58.83 12.55
CA LYS A 742 27.00 59.04 13.87
C LYS A 742 26.41 57.76 14.45
N GLY A 743 26.30 56.71 13.64
CA GLY A 743 25.67 55.44 14.03
C GLY A 743 24.20 55.31 13.62
N ASP A 744 23.60 56.32 12.97
CA ASP A 744 22.21 56.20 12.51
C ASP A 744 22.11 55.26 11.30
N PRO A 745 21.05 54.46 11.21
CA PRO A 745 20.85 53.51 10.10
C PRO A 745 20.75 54.22 8.75
N ILE A 746 21.18 53.52 7.71
CA ILE A 746 21.03 53.96 6.33
C ILE A 746 20.20 52.94 5.57
N GLU A 747 18.94 53.25 5.38
CA GLU A 747 17.98 52.49 4.57
C GLU A 747 18.35 52.48 3.09
N SER A 748 17.99 51.41 2.37
CA SER A 748 18.13 51.22 0.92
C SER A 748 19.55 51.53 0.42
N ALA A 749 20.58 51.22 1.20
CA ALA A 749 21.94 51.19 0.71
C ALA A 749 22.16 49.92 -0.09
N LYS A 750 22.70 50.03 -1.30
CA LYS A 750 23.07 48.88 -2.10
C LYS A 750 24.33 48.21 -1.57
N ILE A 751 24.21 46.94 -1.14
CA ILE A 751 25.32 46.13 -0.63
C ILE A 751 25.65 45.08 -1.66
N LYS A 752 26.88 44.98 -2.10
CA LYS A 752 27.38 43.97 -3.02
C LYS A 752 28.39 43.11 -2.30
N LEU A 753 28.14 41.80 -2.25
CA LEU A 753 29.07 40.78 -1.78
C LEU A 753 29.84 40.23 -3.00
N ARG A 754 31.13 39.90 -2.78
CA ARG A 754 31.97 39.25 -3.78
C ARG A 754 32.89 38.24 -3.09
N GLY A 755 32.75 36.95 -3.45
CA GLY A 755 33.70 35.92 -3.05
C GLY A 755 35.02 36.03 -3.81
N ILE A 756 36.11 35.80 -3.13
CA ILE A 756 37.47 35.88 -3.72
C ILE A 756 37.78 34.55 -4.45
N LYS A 757 37.49 33.42 -3.86
CA LYS A 757 37.75 32.06 -4.38
C LYS A 757 36.68 31.67 -5.43
N THR A 758 35.43 31.66 -5.02
CA THR A 758 34.28 31.22 -5.84
C THR A 758 33.91 32.17 -6.99
N LYS A 759 34.37 33.46 -6.90
CA LYS A 759 33.97 34.54 -7.80
C LYS A 759 32.48 34.93 -7.74
N ILE A 760 31.72 34.36 -6.83
CA ILE A 760 30.30 34.69 -6.61
C ILE A 760 30.14 36.17 -6.39
N SER A 761 29.13 36.80 -6.93
CA SER A 761 28.83 38.20 -6.80
C SER A 761 27.32 38.43 -6.73
N THR A 762 26.85 38.65 -5.52
CA THR A 762 25.44 38.92 -5.20
C THR A 762 25.22 40.31 -4.63
N THR A 763 23.99 40.77 -4.60
CA THR A 763 23.62 42.13 -4.17
C THR A 763 22.32 42.10 -3.37
N THR A 764 22.32 42.83 -2.23
CA THR A 764 21.10 43.08 -1.43
C THR A 764 20.99 44.58 -1.10
N PHE A 765 19.94 44.99 -0.43
CA PHE A 765 19.73 46.35 0.05
C PHE A 765 19.47 46.35 1.55
N SER A 766 19.92 47.36 2.25
CA SER A 766 19.59 47.51 3.66
C SER A 766 18.15 47.98 3.86
N ASP A 767 17.49 47.42 4.87
CA ASP A 767 16.15 47.81 5.33
C ASP A 767 16.13 49.18 6.07
N ALA A 768 15.00 49.51 6.71
CA ALA A 768 14.78 50.76 7.44
C ALA A 768 15.73 50.89 8.67
N GLU A 769 16.09 49.79 9.29
CA GLU A 769 17.02 49.64 10.41
C GLU A 769 18.49 49.59 9.94
N GLY A 770 18.71 49.63 8.62
CA GLY A 770 20.03 49.54 8.03
C GLY A 770 20.55 48.10 7.90
N TYR A 771 19.76 47.09 8.27
CA TYR A 771 20.15 45.68 8.27
C TYR A 771 20.24 45.12 6.84
N PHE A 772 21.12 44.14 6.65
CA PHE A 772 21.27 43.34 5.43
C PHE A 772 21.79 41.97 5.79
N GLU A 773 21.50 41.00 4.92
CA GLU A 773 21.95 39.61 5.07
C GLU A 773 22.29 38.97 3.73
N PHE A 774 23.23 38.02 3.78
CA PHE A 774 23.60 37.07 2.74
C PHE A 774 23.73 35.72 3.41
N ALA A 775 22.85 34.79 3.06
CA ALA A 775 22.83 33.39 3.52
C ALA A 775 23.52 32.46 2.52
N ASP A 776 23.63 31.19 2.86
CA ASP A 776 24.14 30.08 2.03
C ASP A 776 25.53 30.33 1.40
N LEU A 777 26.45 30.87 2.18
CA LEU A 777 27.79 31.27 1.77
C LEU A 777 28.83 30.17 2.07
N ASP A 778 29.66 29.87 1.09
CA ASP A 778 30.84 29.03 1.31
C ASP A 778 31.86 29.65 2.24
N ALA A 779 32.62 28.79 2.92
CA ALA A 779 33.75 29.23 3.75
C ALA A 779 34.86 29.82 2.87
N GLU A 780 34.91 31.13 2.76
CA GLU A 780 35.94 31.84 2.03
C GLU A 780 36.12 33.31 2.52
N THR A 781 36.96 34.05 1.80
CA THR A 781 37.10 35.49 2.03
C THR A 781 36.17 36.28 1.11
N TYR A 782 35.31 37.08 1.69
CA TYR A 782 34.36 37.95 1.00
C TYR A 782 34.75 39.42 1.08
N VAL A 783 34.45 40.15 0.03
CA VAL A 783 34.53 41.62 0.01
C VAL A 783 33.12 42.19 -0.10
N ILE A 784 32.66 42.87 0.93
CA ILE A 784 31.37 43.55 0.99
C ILE A 784 31.57 45.04 0.65
N ILE A 785 30.76 45.54 -0.28
CA ILE A 785 30.84 46.92 -0.78
C ILE A 785 29.47 47.57 -0.61
N ALA A 786 29.35 48.57 0.23
CA ALA A 786 28.12 49.35 0.40
C ALA A 786 28.19 50.70 -0.32
N LYS A 787 27.06 51.07 -0.99
CA LYS A 787 26.90 52.35 -1.72
C LYS A 787 25.49 52.92 -1.44
N LYS A 788 25.43 54.22 -1.25
CA LYS A 788 24.19 55.01 -1.20
C LYS A 788 24.40 56.38 -1.82
N LYS A 789 23.40 56.90 -2.55
CA LYS A 789 23.47 58.27 -3.13
C LYS A 789 23.66 59.27 -2.03
N GLY A 790 24.65 60.21 -2.21
CA GLY A 790 25.04 61.18 -1.18
C GLY A 790 26.04 60.69 -0.16
N TYR A 791 26.55 59.46 -0.29
CA TYR A 791 27.60 58.90 0.59
C TYR A 791 28.77 58.39 -0.23
N LYS A 792 29.96 58.43 0.41
CA LYS A 792 31.16 57.81 -0.15
C LYS A 792 31.04 56.29 0.01
N ARG A 793 31.36 55.53 -1.06
CA ARG A 793 31.45 54.05 -1.06
C ARG A 793 32.36 53.57 0.08
N SER A 794 31.96 52.51 0.78
CA SER A 794 32.77 51.82 1.79
C SER A 794 32.87 50.35 1.43
N SER A 795 33.93 49.65 1.83
CA SER A 795 34.11 48.23 1.67
C SER A 795 34.71 47.59 2.91
N LYS A 796 34.36 46.35 3.18
CA LYS A 796 34.90 45.54 4.27
C LYS A 796 35.24 44.15 3.75
N THR A 797 36.37 43.60 4.13
CA THR A 797 36.77 42.23 3.86
C THR A 797 36.39 41.37 5.07
N VAL A 798 35.79 40.20 4.82
CA VAL A 798 35.33 39.28 5.84
C VAL A 798 35.83 37.90 5.48
N ILE A 799 36.40 37.19 6.42
CA ILE A 799 36.69 35.77 6.31
C ILE A 799 35.56 35.04 6.99
N LEU A 800 34.87 34.18 6.26
CA LEU A 800 33.79 33.32 6.74
C LEU A 800 34.34 31.91 6.85
N LYS A 801 34.13 31.27 7.99
CA LYS A 801 34.42 29.84 8.22
C LYS A 801 33.18 29.02 7.90
N GLU A 802 33.37 27.72 7.78
CA GLU A 802 32.30 26.74 7.59
C GLU A 802 31.27 26.85 8.70
N GLY A 803 29.98 26.91 8.35
CA GLY A 803 28.87 27.10 9.30
C GLY A 803 28.86 28.42 10.10
N GLU A 804 29.78 29.35 9.82
CA GLU A 804 29.91 30.58 10.65
C GLU A 804 28.82 31.60 10.27
N GLU A 805 28.04 32.06 11.25
CA GLU A 805 27.20 33.25 11.14
C GLU A 805 28.00 34.48 11.56
N LYS A 806 28.19 35.42 10.64
CA LYS A 806 29.08 36.56 10.89
C LYS A 806 28.40 37.90 10.74
N GLU A 807 28.33 38.68 11.84
CA GLU A 807 27.77 40.02 11.82
C GLU A 807 28.84 41.08 11.54
N VAL A 808 28.51 42.05 10.69
CA VAL A 808 29.42 43.14 10.33
C VAL A 808 28.73 44.50 10.33
N GLN A 809 29.43 45.53 10.67
CA GLN A 809 28.95 46.90 10.53
C GLN A 809 29.73 47.64 9.42
N ILE A 810 29.02 48.33 8.53
CA ILE A 810 29.59 49.13 7.45
C ILE A 810 29.22 50.61 7.65
N LYS A 811 30.23 51.45 7.81
CA LYS A 811 30.04 52.90 8.02
C LYS A 811 30.20 53.67 6.69
N LEU A 812 29.17 54.43 6.31
CA LEU A 812 29.19 55.30 5.14
C LEU A 812 29.38 56.77 5.57
N LYS A 813 30.31 57.47 4.96
CA LYS A 813 30.58 58.93 5.18
C LYS A 813 29.82 59.74 4.11
N ARG A 814 29.04 60.74 4.52
CA ARG A 814 28.39 61.67 3.56
C ARG A 814 29.42 62.29 2.62
N GLN A 815 29.08 62.42 1.36
CA GLN A 815 29.82 63.25 0.40
C GLN A 815 29.55 64.70 0.73
N ARG A 816 30.58 65.49 0.86
CA ARG A 816 30.53 66.98 0.99
C ARG A 816 30.13 67.55 -0.38
#